data_6fbffea56895e1054a7764bdf330c2bb
#
_entry.id   6fbffea56895e1054a7764bdf330c2bb
#
_cell.length_a   1.000
_cell.length_b   1.000
_cell.length_c   1.000
_cell.angle_alpha   90.00
_cell.angle_beta   90.00
_cell.angle_gamma   90.00
#
_symmetry.space_group_name_H-M   'P 1'
#
loop_
_entity.id
_entity.type
_entity.pdbx_description
1 polymer ?
#
loop_
_entity_poly.entity_id
_entity_poly.type
_entity_poly.pdbx_seq_one_letter_code
_entity_poly.pdbx_strand_id
1 'polypeptide(L)'
;MKDQYHPSEIETVAQQHWQETAAFEVSEIPGREKYYCLAMFPYPSGKLHMGHVRNYTIGDVIARYQRMLGKNVLQPMGWDAFGLPAENAAIKHHTAPAKWTYENIEYMKAQLKRLGFGYDWSRELATCKPDYYRWEQWFFTRLHEKGLVYRKTAGVNWCPNDQTVLANEQVIDGGCWRCDTPVERKEIPQWFIRITDYAEELLADLDKLDGWPEQVRTMQRNWIGKSRGVQFRFQLEQGVSGIDHFEVYTTRPDTLMGITYASIAAEHPIALALAKTNPELATFIQHCKTQSMSESDMATMEKKGMATGLNAIHPISGETVPIWVANYVLMDYGTGAIMAVPAHDERDFEFANKHGLPIKQVFERTPSSDKDGRKDTENAPPKEDYNYFDPDLWKDWYSSKSADEVVSINSGEFDGLSPEKAFDAIAAKLTELGCGEIKTNYRLRDWGVSRQRYWGTPIPILNLPDGSDIAVPADRLPVLLPEDVVMDGVHSPIKADPEWCKVELNGQMVERETDTFDTFMESSWYYARYTSPNFTDGMLDSKAANYWLPVDQYIGGIEHAILHLLYARFFHKLMRDEGLLNSDEPFTRLLCQGMVLKDGTKMSKSKGNTVDPQQLIDRYGADTVRLFTMFAAPPEQSLEWNDSGVEGAHRFLRKLWKMVHAHLEAGTPGELDSESLDQTQRDLRRKTHETIVKVSDDFGRRQTFNTAIAAVMELLNELARSADRSSVNGLAVEREALTITVQVLAPIVPHICHALWQALGHTDSLLDTPWPVPDQVALTKSTLQMVVQVNGKLRAQIDVAVDADRQSIEDSALAHENVLRFTAGQTIRKVIVVPGKLVNIVAN
;
A
#
# COMPACT_ATOMS: atom_id res chain seq x y z
N MET A 1 -20.80 -34.45 -21.10
CA MET A 1 -20.19 -34.04 -19.81
C MET A 1 -20.02 -35.27 -18.92
N LYS A 2 -18.87 -35.42 -18.17
CA LYS A 2 -18.69 -36.48 -17.17
C LYS A 2 -19.55 -36.23 -15.94
N ASP A 3 -19.95 -37.29 -15.24
CA ASP A 3 -20.76 -37.21 -14.00
C ASP A 3 -20.00 -36.61 -12.80
N GLN A 4 -18.67 -36.77 -12.79
CA GLN A 4 -17.80 -36.30 -11.73
C GLN A 4 -16.92 -35.14 -12.19
N TYR A 5 -16.70 -34.21 -11.28
CA TYR A 5 -15.80 -33.08 -11.46
C TYR A 5 -14.34 -33.51 -11.27
N HIS A 6 -13.54 -33.41 -12.32
CA HIS A 6 -12.10 -33.73 -12.35
C HIS A 6 -11.30 -32.46 -12.65
N PRO A 7 -10.89 -31.69 -11.63
CA PRO A 7 -10.24 -30.38 -11.82
C PRO A 7 -9.07 -30.40 -12.78
N SER A 8 -8.11 -31.33 -12.59
CA SER A 8 -6.86 -31.34 -13.38
C SER A 8 -7.08 -31.51 -14.89
N GLU A 9 -8.09 -32.32 -15.30
CA GLU A 9 -8.43 -32.50 -16.71
C GLU A 9 -9.03 -31.22 -17.31
N ILE A 10 -9.96 -30.61 -16.57
CA ILE A 10 -10.68 -29.41 -17.00
C ILE A 10 -9.73 -28.23 -17.09
N GLU A 11 -8.84 -28.07 -16.11
CA GLU A 11 -7.85 -27.00 -16.04
C GLU A 11 -6.87 -27.11 -17.22
N THR A 12 -6.40 -28.31 -17.53
CA THR A 12 -5.51 -28.54 -18.68
C THR A 12 -6.17 -28.16 -20.01
N VAL A 13 -7.42 -28.56 -20.22
CA VAL A 13 -8.14 -28.25 -21.47
C VAL A 13 -8.38 -26.74 -21.60
N ALA A 14 -8.83 -26.07 -20.54
CA ALA A 14 -9.09 -24.64 -20.57
C ALA A 14 -7.78 -23.83 -20.82
N GLN A 15 -6.70 -24.17 -20.12
CA GLN A 15 -5.41 -23.48 -20.26
C GLN A 15 -4.81 -23.69 -21.66
N GLN A 16 -4.88 -24.89 -22.20
CA GLN A 16 -4.45 -25.17 -23.55
C GLN A 16 -5.24 -24.36 -24.57
N HIS A 17 -6.56 -24.29 -24.44
CA HIS A 17 -7.41 -23.48 -25.34
C HIS A 17 -7.02 -22.00 -25.27
N TRP A 18 -6.81 -21.42 -24.07
CA TRP A 18 -6.41 -20.02 -23.92
C TRP A 18 -5.03 -19.73 -24.50
N GLN A 19 -4.12 -20.68 -24.40
CA GLN A 19 -2.79 -20.55 -24.99
C GLN A 19 -2.84 -20.62 -26.53
N GLU A 20 -3.56 -21.59 -27.10
CA GLU A 20 -3.70 -21.78 -28.55
C GLU A 20 -4.39 -20.58 -29.21
N THR A 21 -5.32 -19.93 -28.51
CA THR A 21 -6.04 -18.75 -29.02
C THR A 21 -5.38 -17.42 -28.69
N ALA A 22 -4.22 -17.43 -28.00
CA ALA A 22 -3.59 -16.20 -27.47
C ALA A 22 -4.59 -15.31 -26.73
N ALA A 23 -5.48 -15.93 -25.93
CA ALA A 23 -6.70 -15.32 -25.40
C ALA A 23 -6.49 -14.05 -24.57
N PHE A 24 -5.29 -13.84 -24.02
CA PHE A 24 -4.97 -12.71 -23.13
C PHE A 24 -3.96 -11.74 -23.75
N GLU A 25 -3.46 -11.99 -24.94
CA GLU A 25 -2.60 -11.05 -25.66
C GLU A 25 -3.41 -9.86 -26.16
N VAL A 26 -2.89 -8.67 -25.92
CA VAL A 26 -3.60 -7.43 -26.24
C VAL A 26 -2.70 -6.44 -26.99
N SER A 27 -3.33 -5.61 -27.80
CA SER A 27 -2.72 -4.48 -28.48
C SER A 27 -3.55 -3.21 -28.26
N GLU A 28 -3.00 -2.07 -28.64
CA GLU A 28 -3.68 -0.78 -28.59
C GLU A 28 -4.81 -0.75 -29.61
N ILE A 29 -6.06 -0.59 -29.16
CA ILE A 29 -7.26 -0.55 -30.02
C ILE A 29 -7.87 0.86 -29.92
N PRO A 30 -7.68 1.73 -30.92
CA PRO A 30 -8.27 3.06 -30.92
C PRO A 30 -9.80 3.03 -30.76
N GLY A 31 -10.34 3.84 -29.88
CA GLY A 31 -11.78 3.94 -29.64
C GLY A 31 -12.37 2.90 -28.69
N ARG A 32 -11.63 1.86 -28.30
CA ARG A 32 -12.02 0.94 -27.24
C ARG A 32 -11.49 1.43 -25.89
N GLU A 33 -12.35 1.46 -24.87
CA GLU A 33 -11.94 1.84 -23.51
C GLU A 33 -10.89 0.87 -23.00
N LYS A 34 -9.73 1.40 -22.60
CA LYS A 34 -8.65 0.59 -22.03
C LYS A 34 -8.89 0.31 -20.56
N TYR A 35 -8.34 -0.77 -20.06
CA TYR A 35 -8.25 -1.03 -18.64
C TYR A 35 -6.93 -1.74 -18.32
N TYR A 36 -6.05 -1.07 -17.64
CA TYR A 36 -4.78 -1.62 -17.21
C TYR A 36 -4.88 -2.08 -15.74
N CYS A 37 -4.93 -3.38 -15.53
CA CYS A 37 -4.98 -4.02 -14.22
C CYS A 37 -3.62 -4.62 -13.88
N LEU A 38 -2.97 -4.12 -12.85
CA LEU A 38 -1.63 -4.53 -12.47
C LEU A 38 -1.55 -4.91 -11.01
N ALA A 39 -1.13 -6.13 -10.72
CA ALA A 39 -0.68 -6.55 -9.41
C ALA A 39 0.84 -6.36 -9.29
N MET A 40 1.32 -5.97 -8.10
CA MET A 40 2.76 -5.87 -7.85
C MET A 40 3.44 -7.19 -8.20
N PHE A 41 4.48 -7.12 -9.04
CA PHE A 41 5.18 -8.30 -9.51
C PHE A 41 5.98 -8.98 -8.39
N PRO A 42 6.18 -10.31 -8.46
CA PRO A 42 6.83 -11.05 -7.40
C PRO A 42 8.35 -10.98 -7.51
N TYR A 43 8.99 -11.12 -6.36
CA TYR A 43 10.40 -11.43 -6.27
C TYR A 43 10.62 -12.94 -6.46
N PRO A 44 11.47 -13.42 -7.39
CA PRO A 44 11.67 -14.84 -7.68
C PRO A 44 12.56 -15.52 -6.63
N SER A 45 12.07 -15.62 -5.38
CA SER A 45 12.82 -16.20 -4.24
C SER A 45 12.41 -17.63 -3.88
N GLY A 46 11.98 -18.42 -4.86
CA GLY A 46 11.53 -19.80 -4.69
C GLY A 46 10.07 -19.99 -5.06
N LYS A 47 9.31 -20.73 -4.26
CA LYS A 47 7.89 -21.03 -4.52
C LYS A 47 6.98 -19.84 -4.22
N LEU A 48 5.85 -19.76 -4.92
CA LEU A 48 4.73 -18.93 -4.52
C LEU A 48 4.25 -19.31 -3.11
N HIS A 49 3.66 -18.37 -2.40
CA HIS A 49 2.92 -18.60 -1.17
C HIS A 49 1.49 -18.05 -1.32
N MET A 50 0.60 -18.40 -0.37
CA MET A 50 -0.81 -18.04 -0.45
C MET A 50 -1.09 -16.52 -0.48
N GLY A 51 -0.18 -15.70 0.01
CA GLY A 51 -0.25 -14.23 -0.17
C GLY A 51 -0.14 -13.82 -1.64
N HIS A 52 0.78 -14.41 -2.39
CA HIS A 52 0.89 -14.21 -3.84
C HIS A 52 -0.38 -14.68 -4.56
N VAL A 53 -0.86 -15.90 -4.24
CA VAL A 53 -2.07 -16.45 -4.87
C VAL A 53 -3.26 -15.52 -4.65
N ARG A 54 -3.44 -15.00 -3.44
CA ARG A 54 -4.53 -14.07 -3.13
C ARG A 54 -4.40 -12.77 -3.93
N ASN A 55 -3.21 -12.15 -3.92
CA ASN A 55 -2.95 -10.89 -4.63
C ASN A 55 -3.28 -11.01 -6.12
N TYR A 56 -2.77 -12.05 -6.74
CA TYR A 56 -2.95 -12.27 -8.18
C TYR A 56 -4.35 -12.73 -8.55
N THR A 57 -5.03 -13.47 -7.67
CA THR A 57 -6.44 -13.83 -7.89
C THR A 57 -7.33 -12.59 -7.84
N ILE A 58 -7.11 -11.65 -6.91
CA ILE A 58 -7.84 -10.38 -6.87
C ILE A 58 -7.69 -9.63 -8.20
N GLY A 59 -6.44 -9.48 -8.67
CA GLY A 59 -6.17 -8.81 -9.95
C GLY A 59 -6.83 -9.49 -11.13
N ASP A 60 -6.73 -10.81 -11.21
CA ASP A 60 -7.30 -11.58 -12.31
C ASP A 60 -8.85 -11.53 -12.33
N VAL A 61 -9.48 -11.57 -11.16
CA VAL A 61 -10.95 -11.42 -11.05
C VAL A 61 -11.39 -10.05 -11.57
N ILE A 62 -10.71 -8.99 -11.18
CA ILE A 62 -10.99 -7.63 -11.66
C ILE A 62 -10.77 -7.53 -13.18
N ALA A 63 -9.65 -8.01 -13.67
CA ALA A 63 -9.29 -7.95 -15.09
C ALA A 63 -10.33 -8.71 -15.96
N ARG A 64 -10.71 -9.92 -15.58
CA ARG A 64 -11.73 -10.70 -16.28
C ARG A 64 -13.09 -10.03 -16.26
N TYR A 65 -13.51 -9.47 -15.14
CA TYR A 65 -14.75 -8.71 -15.04
C TYR A 65 -14.75 -7.50 -15.98
N GLN A 66 -13.66 -6.72 -16.02
CA GLN A 66 -13.55 -5.56 -16.90
C GLN A 66 -13.56 -5.96 -18.39
N ARG A 67 -12.96 -7.11 -18.71
CA ARG A 67 -13.04 -7.67 -20.08
C ARG A 67 -14.47 -8.02 -20.47
N MET A 68 -15.25 -8.65 -19.57
CA MET A 68 -16.66 -8.96 -19.80
C MET A 68 -17.53 -7.70 -19.90
N LEU A 69 -17.06 -6.55 -19.37
CA LEU A 69 -17.67 -5.23 -19.60
C LEU A 69 -17.31 -4.63 -20.98
N GLY A 70 -16.54 -5.35 -21.81
CA GLY A 70 -16.19 -4.95 -23.18
C GLY A 70 -14.91 -4.12 -23.30
N LYS A 71 -14.16 -3.91 -22.22
CA LYS A 71 -12.92 -3.11 -22.24
C LYS A 71 -11.75 -3.86 -22.88
N ASN A 72 -10.75 -3.10 -23.32
CA ASN A 72 -9.46 -3.60 -23.75
C ASN A 72 -8.56 -3.73 -22.52
N VAL A 73 -8.33 -4.94 -22.01
CA VAL A 73 -7.73 -5.16 -20.69
C VAL A 73 -6.29 -5.63 -20.82
N LEU A 74 -5.36 -4.82 -20.31
CA LEU A 74 -3.95 -5.19 -20.15
C LEU A 74 -3.73 -5.75 -18.74
N GLN A 75 -3.25 -6.98 -18.65
CA GLN A 75 -2.84 -7.63 -17.39
C GLN A 75 -1.49 -8.34 -17.61
N PRO A 76 -0.35 -7.67 -17.45
CA PRO A 76 0.97 -8.26 -17.64
C PRO A 76 1.48 -8.94 -16.36
N MET A 77 2.55 -9.72 -16.52
CA MET A 77 3.30 -10.31 -15.41
C MET A 77 4.80 -10.29 -15.71
N GLY A 78 5.61 -10.17 -14.66
CA GLY A 78 7.07 -10.19 -14.74
C GLY A 78 7.70 -10.38 -13.35
N TRP A 79 9.00 -10.05 -13.25
CA TRP A 79 9.82 -10.46 -12.12
C TRP A 79 10.67 -9.30 -11.62
N ASP A 80 10.50 -8.95 -10.33
CA ASP A 80 11.46 -8.11 -9.60
C ASP A 80 12.63 -8.99 -9.18
N ALA A 81 13.72 -8.98 -9.96
CA ALA A 81 14.63 -10.11 -9.99
C ALA A 81 16.04 -9.80 -9.45
N PHE A 82 16.29 -8.57 -8.97
CA PHE A 82 17.55 -8.19 -8.34
C PHE A 82 17.47 -8.20 -6.80
N GLY A 83 18.58 -8.11 -6.11
CA GLY A 83 18.66 -7.85 -4.68
C GLY A 83 19.18 -8.98 -3.80
N LEU A 84 19.30 -8.67 -2.51
CA LEU A 84 19.88 -9.54 -1.48
C LEU A 84 19.29 -10.95 -1.34
N PRO A 85 17.98 -11.19 -1.52
CA PRO A 85 17.48 -12.55 -1.37
C PRO A 85 18.09 -13.57 -2.32
N ALA A 86 18.41 -13.17 -3.57
CA ALA A 86 19.08 -14.03 -4.53
C ALA A 86 20.55 -14.26 -4.15
N GLU A 87 21.27 -13.21 -3.72
CA GLU A 87 22.65 -13.34 -3.24
C GLU A 87 22.75 -14.26 -2.03
N ASN A 88 21.89 -14.09 -1.04
CA ASN A 88 21.86 -14.92 0.16
C ASN A 88 21.55 -16.38 -0.17
N ALA A 89 20.63 -16.62 -1.10
CA ALA A 89 20.32 -17.96 -1.58
C ALA A 89 21.50 -18.56 -2.36
N ALA A 90 22.14 -17.77 -3.22
CA ALA A 90 23.31 -18.18 -4.00
C ALA A 90 24.48 -18.60 -3.10
N ILE A 91 24.79 -17.83 -2.06
CA ILE A 91 25.79 -18.17 -1.06
C ILE A 91 25.41 -19.47 -0.35
N LYS A 92 24.17 -19.60 0.12
CA LYS A 92 23.68 -20.78 0.85
C LYS A 92 23.70 -22.05 0.01
N HIS A 93 23.45 -21.95 -1.29
CA HIS A 93 23.31 -23.07 -2.21
C HIS A 93 24.55 -23.26 -3.11
N HIS A 94 25.62 -22.47 -2.92
CA HIS A 94 26.85 -22.50 -3.71
C HIS A 94 26.58 -22.43 -5.23
N THR A 95 25.74 -21.47 -5.64
CA THR A 95 25.38 -21.23 -7.03
C THR A 95 25.51 -19.75 -7.38
N ALA A 96 25.48 -19.38 -8.66
CA ALA A 96 25.44 -17.97 -9.08
C ALA A 96 24.04 -17.39 -8.84
N PRO A 97 23.91 -16.11 -8.39
CA PRO A 97 22.61 -15.45 -8.20
C PRO A 97 21.75 -15.46 -9.47
N ALA A 98 22.33 -15.26 -10.65
CA ALA A 98 21.64 -15.31 -11.92
C ALA A 98 20.95 -16.66 -12.14
N LYS A 99 21.70 -17.76 -12.00
CA LYS A 99 21.17 -19.12 -12.18
C LYS A 99 20.01 -19.40 -11.21
N TRP A 100 20.20 -19.09 -9.93
CA TRP A 100 19.15 -19.21 -8.91
C TRP A 100 17.88 -18.44 -9.30
N THR A 101 18.05 -17.19 -9.73
CA THR A 101 16.95 -16.31 -10.12
C THR A 101 16.17 -16.85 -11.30
N TYR A 102 16.86 -17.27 -12.39
CA TYR A 102 16.20 -17.80 -13.59
C TYR A 102 15.48 -19.12 -13.31
N GLU A 103 16.05 -20.03 -12.54
CA GLU A 103 15.39 -21.28 -12.15
C GLU A 103 14.10 -21.01 -11.35
N ASN A 104 14.11 -20.02 -10.45
CA ASN A 104 12.92 -19.64 -9.69
C ASN A 104 11.86 -18.93 -10.55
N ILE A 105 12.26 -18.10 -11.51
CA ILE A 105 11.35 -17.48 -12.48
C ILE A 105 10.56 -18.57 -13.21
N GLU A 106 11.24 -19.56 -13.80
CA GLU A 106 10.58 -20.63 -14.52
C GLU A 106 9.63 -21.45 -13.65
N TYR A 107 10.06 -21.75 -12.42
CA TYR A 107 9.24 -22.49 -11.47
C TYR A 107 7.97 -21.72 -11.07
N MET A 108 8.11 -20.44 -10.69
CA MET A 108 6.98 -19.61 -10.28
C MET A 108 6.04 -19.32 -11.45
N LYS A 109 6.59 -19.13 -12.67
CA LYS A 109 5.82 -18.97 -13.91
C LYS A 109 4.94 -20.20 -14.19
N ALA A 110 5.48 -21.41 -14.02
CA ALA A 110 4.71 -22.64 -14.13
C ALA A 110 3.56 -22.69 -13.11
N GLN A 111 3.79 -22.27 -11.85
CA GLN A 111 2.74 -22.19 -10.84
C GLN A 111 1.65 -21.16 -11.18
N LEU A 112 2.03 -19.97 -11.69
CA LEU A 112 1.08 -18.93 -12.11
C LEU A 112 0.21 -19.39 -13.28
N LYS A 113 0.82 -20.08 -14.27
CA LYS A 113 0.07 -20.68 -15.39
C LYS A 113 -0.91 -21.74 -14.91
N ARG A 114 -0.48 -22.61 -13.95
CA ARG A 114 -1.37 -23.62 -13.35
C ARG A 114 -2.59 -23.02 -12.63
N LEU A 115 -2.45 -21.82 -12.05
CA LEU A 115 -3.56 -21.07 -11.43
C LEU A 115 -4.52 -20.45 -12.46
N GLY A 116 -4.17 -20.49 -13.76
CA GLY A 116 -5.03 -20.04 -14.86
C GLY A 116 -5.23 -18.53 -14.89
N PHE A 117 -4.25 -17.75 -14.41
CA PHE A 117 -4.32 -16.28 -14.51
C PHE A 117 -4.25 -15.80 -15.96
N GLY A 118 -5.05 -14.80 -16.28
CA GLY A 118 -5.19 -14.22 -17.61
C GLY A 118 -4.10 -13.20 -17.95
N TYR A 119 -2.83 -13.58 -17.76
CA TYR A 119 -1.71 -12.71 -18.05
C TYR A 119 -1.35 -12.69 -19.54
N ASP A 120 -1.04 -11.50 -20.04
CA ASP A 120 -0.38 -11.33 -21.32
C ASP A 120 1.12 -11.65 -21.20
N TRP A 121 1.47 -12.92 -21.38
CA TRP A 121 2.84 -13.40 -21.28
C TRP A 121 3.76 -12.91 -22.41
N SER A 122 3.22 -12.34 -23.50
CA SER A 122 4.01 -11.69 -24.55
C SER A 122 4.71 -10.41 -24.05
N ARG A 123 4.23 -9.88 -22.93
CA ARG A 123 4.76 -8.69 -22.24
C ARG A 123 5.57 -9.01 -21.00
N GLU A 124 5.98 -10.27 -20.81
CA GLU A 124 6.82 -10.67 -19.68
C GLU A 124 8.17 -9.93 -19.68
N LEU A 125 8.59 -9.48 -18.51
CA LEU A 125 9.91 -8.89 -18.29
C LEU A 125 10.53 -9.41 -16.98
N ALA A 126 11.86 -9.31 -16.88
CA ALA A 126 12.58 -9.53 -15.63
C ALA A 126 13.58 -8.40 -15.45
N THR A 127 13.56 -7.76 -14.30
CA THR A 127 14.38 -6.57 -14.04
C THR A 127 15.89 -6.82 -14.11
N CYS A 128 16.31 -8.09 -13.90
CA CYS A 128 17.71 -8.49 -13.98
C CYS A 128 18.23 -8.70 -15.42
N LYS A 129 17.38 -8.58 -16.43
CA LYS A 129 17.81 -8.76 -17.82
C LYS A 129 18.35 -7.46 -18.43
N PRO A 130 19.41 -7.53 -19.26
CA PRO A 130 20.02 -6.35 -19.88
C PRO A 130 19.08 -5.51 -20.72
N ASP A 131 18.08 -6.11 -21.38
CA ASP A 131 17.05 -5.43 -22.16
C ASP A 131 16.09 -4.57 -21.31
N TYR A 132 16.01 -4.87 -20.01
CA TYR A 132 15.31 -4.04 -19.05
C TYR A 132 16.22 -2.99 -18.43
N TYR A 133 17.29 -3.39 -17.71
CA TYR A 133 18.08 -2.44 -16.91
C TYR A 133 18.93 -1.48 -17.73
N ARG A 134 19.19 -1.76 -19.04
CA ARG A 134 19.79 -0.82 -19.98
C ARG A 134 19.09 0.54 -19.94
N TRP A 135 17.76 0.52 -19.86
CA TRP A 135 16.98 1.74 -20.00
C TRP A 135 16.94 2.55 -18.69
N GLU A 136 17.00 1.93 -17.54
CA GLU A 136 17.17 2.68 -16.29
C GLU A 136 18.58 3.24 -16.15
N GLN A 137 19.59 2.53 -16.66
CA GLN A 137 20.95 3.08 -16.78
C GLN A 137 20.95 4.31 -17.69
N TRP A 138 20.35 4.21 -18.87
CA TRP A 138 20.20 5.35 -19.78
C TRP A 138 19.45 6.50 -19.12
N PHE A 139 18.38 6.23 -18.44
CA PHE A 139 17.58 7.24 -17.76
C PHE A 139 18.39 7.94 -16.64
N PHE A 140 19.10 7.17 -15.85
CA PHE A 140 20.00 7.72 -14.82
C PHE A 140 21.06 8.65 -15.42
N THR A 141 21.65 8.30 -16.58
CA THR A 141 22.62 9.21 -17.24
C THR A 141 21.97 10.52 -17.68
N ARG A 142 20.72 10.48 -18.15
CA ARG A 142 19.94 11.70 -18.48
C ARG A 142 19.67 12.56 -17.25
N LEU A 143 19.31 11.94 -16.13
CA LEU A 143 19.09 12.65 -14.87
C LEU A 143 20.38 13.27 -14.33
N HIS A 144 21.52 12.58 -14.51
CA HIS A 144 22.85 13.09 -14.15
C HIS A 144 23.19 14.33 -14.99
N GLU A 145 23.00 14.31 -16.31
CA GLU A 145 23.20 15.46 -17.19
C GLU A 145 22.35 16.69 -16.80
N LYS A 146 21.16 16.46 -16.25
CA LYS A 146 20.26 17.52 -15.76
C LYS A 146 20.56 18.00 -14.34
N GLY A 147 21.53 17.41 -13.65
CA GLY A 147 21.88 17.75 -12.28
C GLY A 147 20.90 17.26 -11.22
N LEU A 148 19.95 16.36 -11.61
CA LEU A 148 19.02 15.71 -10.68
C LEU A 148 19.67 14.55 -9.92
N VAL A 149 20.82 14.11 -10.35
CA VAL A 149 21.66 13.09 -9.70
C VAL A 149 22.96 13.71 -9.25
N TYR A 150 23.40 13.37 -8.07
CA TYR A 150 24.65 13.87 -7.51
C TYR A 150 25.31 12.86 -6.58
N ARG A 151 26.61 12.99 -6.36
CA ARG A 151 27.38 12.16 -5.43
C ARG A 151 27.66 12.95 -4.15
N LYS A 152 27.46 12.30 -3.01
CA LYS A 152 27.71 12.87 -1.68
C LYS A 152 28.22 11.80 -0.75
N THR A 153 29.19 12.13 0.11
CA THR A 153 29.57 11.28 1.23
C THR A 153 28.47 11.29 2.28
N ALA A 154 27.96 10.12 2.64
CA ALA A 154 26.92 9.94 3.62
C ALA A 154 27.30 8.90 4.67
N GLY A 155 26.87 9.11 5.91
CA GLY A 155 27.03 8.14 6.99
C GLY A 155 26.10 6.95 6.81
N VAL A 156 26.66 5.73 6.79
CA VAL A 156 25.95 4.47 6.62
C VAL A 156 26.27 3.49 7.75
N ASN A 157 25.39 2.54 8.00
CA ASN A 157 25.71 1.41 8.85
C ASN A 157 26.64 0.46 8.09
N TRP A 158 27.82 0.21 8.64
CA TRP A 158 28.84 -0.61 8.02
C TRP A 158 29.13 -1.85 8.87
N CYS A 159 29.09 -3.02 8.26
CA CYS A 159 29.59 -4.23 8.88
C CYS A 159 31.08 -4.39 8.53
N PRO A 160 32.01 -4.31 9.49
CA PRO A 160 33.45 -4.42 9.19
C PRO A 160 33.85 -5.84 8.84
N ASN A 161 33.12 -6.85 9.29
CA ASN A 161 33.35 -8.25 8.95
C ASN A 161 32.88 -8.60 7.55
N ASP A 162 31.63 -8.24 7.22
CA ASP A 162 31.04 -8.51 5.91
C ASP A 162 31.42 -7.45 4.85
N GLN A 163 32.13 -6.42 5.24
CA GLN A 163 32.57 -5.29 4.39
C GLN A 163 31.46 -4.71 3.48
N THR A 164 30.28 -4.55 4.05
CA THR A 164 29.09 -4.09 3.34
C THR A 164 28.33 -3.06 4.13
N VAL A 165 27.56 -2.24 3.41
CA VAL A 165 26.55 -1.34 3.98
C VAL A 165 25.32 -2.13 4.36
N LEU A 166 24.78 -1.83 5.52
CA LEU A 166 23.56 -2.40 6.04
C LEU A 166 22.44 -1.34 6.00
N ALA A 167 21.27 -1.73 5.52
CA ALA A 167 20.05 -0.98 5.76
C ALA A 167 19.74 -0.95 7.28
N ASN A 168 18.95 0.01 7.73
CA ASN A 168 18.63 0.13 9.16
C ASN A 168 17.97 -1.16 9.71
N GLU A 169 17.15 -1.82 8.89
CA GLU A 169 16.46 -3.08 9.19
C GLU A 169 17.40 -4.29 9.30
N GLN A 170 18.64 -4.13 8.84
CA GLN A 170 19.68 -5.16 8.90
C GLN A 170 20.62 -5.00 10.12
N VAL A 171 20.33 -4.03 10.98
CA VAL A 171 21.02 -3.84 12.26
C VAL A 171 20.10 -4.34 13.38
N ILE A 172 20.52 -5.41 14.07
CA ILE A 172 19.78 -6.01 15.18
C ILE A 172 20.60 -5.83 16.45
N ASP A 173 20.06 -5.17 17.46
CA ASP A 173 20.73 -4.89 18.73
C ASP A 173 22.15 -4.30 18.58
N GLY A 174 22.34 -3.45 17.54
CA GLY A 174 23.63 -2.84 17.23
C GLY A 174 24.61 -3.74 16.51
N GLY A 175 24.23 -4.96 16.17
CA GLY A 175 25.02 -5.94 15.43
C GLY A 175 24.53 -6.16 14.00
N CYS A 176 25.39 -6.71 13.16
CA CYS A 176 25.03 -7.16 11.83
C CYS A 176 24.09 -8.38 11.91
N TRP A 177 22.95 -8.34 11.25
CA TRP A 177 21.95 -9.40 11.23
C TRP A 177 22.49 -10.77 10.75
N ARG A 178 23.64 -10.76 10.03
CA ARG A 178 24.26 -11.93 9.43
C ARG A 178 25.36 -12.56 10.30
N CYS A 179 26.22 -11.71 10.88
CA CYS A 179 27.43 -12.16 11.55
C CYS A 179 27.57 -11.67 13.01
N ASP A 180 26.56 -11.00 13.53
CA ASP A 180 26.50 -10.41 14.89
C ASP A 180 27.64 -9.44 15.22
N THR A 181 28.51 -9.09 14.23
CA THR A 181 29.60 -8.15 14.43
C THR A 181 29.01 -6.76 14.71
N PRO A 182 29.51 -6.04 15.72
CA PRO A 182 29.10 -4.66 15.99
C PRO A 182 29.20 -3.79 14.74
N VAL A 183 28.13 -3.07 14.45
CA VAL A 183 28.03 -2.21 13.27
C VAL A 183 28.75 -0.91 13.55
N GLU A 184 29.52 -0.45 12.58
CA GLU A 184 30.21 0.83 12.61
C GLU A 184 29.50 1.83 11.71
N ARG A 185 29.50 3.11 12.10
CA ARG A 185 29.10 4.18 11.20
C ARG A 185 30.29 4.55 10.32
N LYS A 186 30.12 4.43 9.00
CA LYS A 186 31.15 4.74 8.02
C LYS A 186 30.64 5.78 7.03
N GLU A 187 31.45 6.76 6.74
CA GLU A 187 31.15 7.73 5.68
C GLU A 187 31.67 7.19 4.36
N ILE A 188 30.76 6.98 3.41
CA ILE A 188 31.10 6.54 2.04
C ILE A 188 30.39 7.41 1.00
N PRO A 189 31.06 7.66 -0.14
CA PRO A 189 30.42 8.32 -1.27
C PRO A 189 29.24 7.50 -1.78
N GLN A 190 28.11 8.13 -2.01
CA GLN A 190 26.90 7.51 -2.52
C GLN A 190 26.23 8.41 -3.55
N TRP A 191 25.49 7.81 -4.47
CA TRP A 191 24.66 8.50 -5.46
C TRP A 191 23.26 8.75 -4.91
N PHE A 192 22.75 9.96 -5.15
CA PHE A 192 21.44 10.43 -4.73
C PHE A 192 20.66 10.97 -5.91
N ILE A 193 19.33 10.77 -5.90
CA ILE A 193 18.40 11.42 -6.82
C ILE A 193 17.57 12.45 -6.03
N ARG A 194 17.42 13.67 -6.57
CA ARG A 194 16.77 14.82 -5.92
C ARG A 194 15.24 14.69 -5.89
N ILE A 195 14.70 13.74 -5.13
CA ILE A 195 13.27 13.62 -4.90
C ILE A 195 12.71 14.83 -4.16
N THR A 196 13.54 15.53 -3.40
CA THR A 196 13.13 16.73 -2.66
C THR A 196 12.74 17.88 -3.57
N ASP A 197 13.26 17.95 -4.80
CA ASP A 197 12.87 18.95 -5.80
C ASP A 197 11.40 18.78 -6.25
N TYR A 198 10.86 17.57 -6.09
CA TYR A 198 9.48 17.21 -6.41
C TYR A 198 8.57 17.12 -5.18
N ALA A 199 9.07 17.42 -3.98
CA ALA A 199 8.33 17.22 -2.73
C ALA A 199 6.98 17.93 -2.71
N GLU A 200 6.92 19.19 -3.20
CA GLU A 200 5.68 19.97 -3.25
C GLU A 200 4.67 19.37 -4.23
N GLU A 201 5.11 18.98 -5.42
CA GLU A 201 4.24 18.38 -6.44
C GLU A 201 3.72 17.00 -5.97
N LEU A 202 4.62 16.16 -5.42
CA LEU A 202 4.25 14.87 -4.84
C LEU A 202 3.21 15.01 -3.71
N LEU A 203 3.33 16.07 -2.91
CA LEU A 203 2.39 16.35 -1.82
C LEU A 203 1.04 16.84 -2.34
N ALA A 204 1.06 17.83 -3.25
CA ALA A 204 -0.15 18.42 -3.81
C ALA A 204 -0.98 17.41 -4.60
N ASP A 205 -0.33 16.53 -5.36
CA ASP A 205 -1.01 15.54 -6.18
C ASP A 205 -1.68 14.42 -5.37
N LEU A 206 -1.34 14.24 -4.08
CA LEU A 206 -2.09 13.33 -3.19
C LEU A 206 -3.57 13.69 -3.09
N ASP A 207 -3.91 14.96 -3.25
CA ASP A 207 -5.29 15.42 -3.21
C ASP A 207 -6.09 15.06 -4.47
N LYS A 208 -5.41 14.69 -5.55
CA LYS A 208 -6.00 14.22 -6.82
C LYS A 208 -6.19 12.68 -6.85
N LEU A 209 -5.62 11.95 -5.89
CA LEU A 209 -5.62 10.49 -5.84
C LEU A 209 -6.85 9.95 -5.07
N ASP A 210 -8.06 10.31 -5.52
CA ASP A 210 -9.33 9.90 -4.88
C ASP A 210 -9.53 8.36 -4.88
N GLY A 211 -8.93 7.65 -5.83
CA GLY A 211 -8.96 6.19 -5.92
C GLY A 211 -7.99 5.48 -4.97
N TRP A 212 -7.25 6.21 -4.12
CA TRP A 212 -6.30 5.65 -3.18
C TRP A 212 -6.87 5.62 -1.75
N PRO A 213 -6.57 4.57 -0.94
CA PRO A 213 -6.94 4.55 0.47
C PRO A 213 -6.40 5.75 1.23
N GLU A 214 -7.25 6.40 2.06
CA GLU A 214 -6.84 7.57 2.84
C GLU A 214 -5.64 7.28 3.75
N GLN A 215 -5.55 6.07 4.27
CA GLN A 215 -4.41 5.64 5.08
C GLN A 215 -3.08 5.78 4.31
N VAL A 216 -3.03 5.37 3.05
CA VAL A 216 -1.82 5.47 2.22
C VAL A 216 -1.48 6.93 1.93
N ARG A 217 -2.48 7.75 1.56
CA ARG A 217 -2.29 9.19 1.33
C ARG A 217 -1.75 9.89 2.58
N THR A 218 -2.30 9.56 3.75
CA THR A 218 -1.84 10.09 5.04
C THR A 218 -0.40 9.64 5.36
N MET A 219 -0.06 8.36 5.12
CA MET A 219 1.31 7.87 5.30
C MET A 219 2.31 8.64 4.42
N GLN A 220 1.98 8.89 3.15
CA GLN A 220 2.84 9.66 2.25
C GLN A 220 2.94 11.14 2.65
N ARG A 221 1.82 11.79 3.03
CA ARG A 221 1.84 13.17 3.55
C ARG A 221 2.77 13.30 4.76
N ASN A 222 2.65 12.38 5.70
CA ASN A 222 3.49 12.36 6.90
C ASN A 222 4.96 12.08 6.55
N TRP A 223 5.23 11.23 5.58
CA TRP A 223 6.60 10.92 5.14
C TRP A 223 7.26 12.11 4.43
N ILE A 224 6.55 12.76 3.51
CA ILE A 224 7.01 13.99 2.86
C ILE A 224 7.20 15.08 3.91
N GLY A 225 6.28 15.20 4.86
CA GLY A 225 6.42 15.96 6.09
C GLY A 225 6.72 17.43 5.84
N LYS A 226 5.88 18.12 5.03
CA LYS A 226 5.96 19.56 4.84
C LYS A 226 5.75 20.29 6.15
N SER A 227 6.69 21.14 6.52
CA SER A 227 6.60 21.97 7.71
C SER A 227 6.93 23.42 7.38
N ARG A 228 6.04 24.34 7.79
CA ARG A 228 6.30 25.78 7.78
C ARG A 228 6.93 26.14 9.11
N GLY A 229 8.06 26.81 9.08
CA GLY A 229 8.78 27.23 10.28
C GLY A 229 9.53 28.53 10.03
N VAL A 230 10.36 28.88 11.00
CA VAL A 230 11.28 30.00 10.92
C VAL A 230 12.70 29.49 11.11
N GLN A 231 13.59 29.87 10.20
CA GLN A 231 15.04 29.71 10.37
C GLN A 231 15.56 31.03 10.87
N PHE A 232 16.31 31.00 11.98
CA PHE A 232 16.89 32.22 12.55
C PHE A 232 18.27 31.95 13.15
N ARG A 233 19.03 33.04 13.36
CA ARG A 233 20.39 32.98 13.89
C ARG A 233 20.41 33.33 15.36
N PHE A 234 21.11 32.51 16.16
CA PHE A 234 21.61 32.87 17.47
C PHE A 234 23.00 33.44 17.35
N GLN A 235 23.21 34.66 17.82
CA GLN A 235 24.54 35.24 17.98
C GLN A 235 25.20 34.63 19.22
N LEU A 236 26.47 34.24 19.14
CA LEU A 236 27.24 33.83 20.33
C LEU A 236 27.64 35.06 21.15
N GLU A 237 27.54 34.96 22.49
CA GLU A 237 28.06 35.99 23.39
C GLU A 237 29.59 36.09 23.25
N GLN A 238 30.24 34.95 23.04
CA GLN A 238 31.66 34.83 22.77
C GLN A 238 31.90 33.86 21.63
N GLY A 239 32.52 34.33 20.54
CA GLY A 239 32.86 33.51 19.39
C GLY A 239 33.88 32.41 19.70
N VAL A 240 33.83 31.30 18.98
CA VAL A 240 34.73 30.15 19.13
C VAL A 240 35.28 29.72 17.76
N SER A 241 36.63 29.71 17.62
CA SER A 241 37.30 29.25 16.37
C SER A 241 36.83 29.94 15.09
N GLY A 242 36.46 31.24 15.19
CA GLY A 242 35.97 32.03 14.05
C GLY A 242 34.47 31.88 13.78
N ILE A 243 33.76 31.11 14.60
CA ILE A 243 32.29 30.98 14.55
C ILE A 243 31.74 32.00 15.55
N ASP A 244 30.87 32.89 15.09
CA ASP A 244 30.22 33.92 15.89
C ASP A 244 28.70 33.75 16.04
N HIS A 245 28.12 32.86 15.27
CA HIS A 245 26.68 32.55 15.29
C HIS A 245 26.40 31.09 14.89
N PHE A 246 25.19 30.62 15.12
CA PHE A 246 24.65 29.39 14.57
C PHE A 246 23.17 29.57 14.23
N GLU A 247 22.69 28.74 13.29
CA GLU A 247 21.29 28.80 12.83
C GLU A 247 20.44 27.74 13.51
N VAL A 248 19.17 28.08 13.72
CA VAL A 248 18.15 27.18 14.26
C VAL A 248 16.92 27.23 13.37
N TYR A 249 16.32 26.09 13.10
CA TYR A 249 15.01 26.00 12.48
C TYR A 249 13.98 25.53 13.50
N THR A 250 12.84 26.22 13.58
CA THR A 250 11.73 25.85 14.44
C THR A 250 10.38 25.92 13.73
N THR A 251 9.50 24.95 13.99
CA THR A 251 8.09 24.98 13.57
C THR A 251 7.20 25.69 14.62
N ARG A 252 7.81 26.08 15.77
CA ARG A 252 7.14 26.73 16.89
C ARG A 252 7.78 28.09 17.24
N PRO A 253 7.93 29.03 16.27
CA PRO A 253 8.42 30.35 16.60
C PRO A 253 7.52 31.09 17.61
N ASP A 254 6.21 30.72 17.67
CA ASP A 254 5.24 31.19 18.68
C ASP A 254 5.70 30.99 20.12
N THR A 255 6.57 30.01 20.40
CA THR A 255 7.14 29.74 21.72
C THR A 255 8.52 30.37 21.95
N LEU A 256 9.05 31.11 20.99
CA LEU A 256 10.42 31.63 20.99
C LEU A 256 10.75 32.40 22.28
N MET A 257 9.84 33.19 22.84
CA MET A 257 10.07 33.97 24.07
C MET A 257 10.21 33.09 25.32
N GLY A 258 9.95 31.78 25.21
CA GLY A 258 10.13 30.76 26.27
C GLY A 258 11.45 30.02 26.22
N ILE A 259 12.37 30.40 25.31
CA ILE A 259 13.68 29.78 25.21
C ILE A 259 14.46 30.00 26.50
N THR A 260 15.00 28.93 27.07
CA THR A 260 15.85 28.98 28.26
C THR A 260 17.22 28.36 28.08
N TYR A 261 17.39 27.59 26.99
CA TYR A 261 18.70 27.11 26.55
C TYR A 261 18.65 26.78 25.02
N ALA A 262 19.79 26.55 24.44
CA ALA A 262 19.94 26.04 23.08
C ALA A 262 20.70 24.72 23.12
N SER A 263 20.37 23.77 22.23
CA SER A 263 21.12 22.51 22.09
C SER A 263 21.68 22.35 20.68
N ILE A 264 22.89 21.82 20.59
CA ILE A 264 23.58 21.52 19.32
C ILE A 264 23.93 20.03 19.25
N ALA A 265 24.02 19.52 18.04
CA ALA A 265 24.44 18.15 17.75
C ALA A 265 25.89 17.89 18.19
N ALA A 266 26.22 16.65 18.47
CA ALA A 266 27.59 16.24 18.81
C ALA A 266 28.59 16.54 17.68
N GLU A 267 28.14 16.48 16.41
CA GLU A 267 28.95 16.77 15.23
C GLU A 267 28.93 18.25 14.80
N HIS A 268 28.21 19.10 15.53
CA HIS A 268 28.16 20.52 15.20
C HIS A 268 29.54 21.18 15.27
N PRO A 269 29.93 22.11 14.33
CA PRO A 269 31.24 22.73 14.28
C PRO A 269 31.67 23.38 15.60
N ILE A 270 30.74 23.98 16.34
CA ILE A 270 31.00 24.54 17.69
C ILE A 270 31.39 23.43 18.67
N ALA A 271 30.68 22.33 18.71
CA ALA A 271 30.98 21.21 19.61
C ALA A 271 32.34 20.59 19.29
N LEU A 272 32.65 20.39 18.00
CA LEU A 272 33.94 19.86 17.56
C LEU A 272 35.11 20.82 17.84
N ALA A 273 34.88 22.14 17.74
CA ALA A 273 35.91 23.15 18.08
C ALA A 273 36.23 23.11 19.58
N LEU A 274 35.22 23.04 20.44
CA LEU A 274 35.41 22.98 21.89
C LEU A 274 36.04 21.66 22.37
N ALA A 275 35.72 20.54 21.72
CA ALA A 275 36.26 19.22 22.02
C ALA A 275 37.79 19.15 21.91
N LYS A 276 38.41 20.02 21.09
CA LYS A 276 39.87 20.07 20.95
C LYS A 276 40.58 20.46 22.26
N THR A 277 39.92 21.20 23.13
CA THR A 277 40.45 21.70 24.39
C THR A 277 39.73 21.14 25.62
N ASN A 278 38.62 20.41 25.42
CA ASN A 278 37.83 19.81 26.49
C ASN A 278 37.72 18.28 26.31
N PRO A 279 38.55 17.48 27.04
CA PRO A 279 38.57 16.03 26.91
C PRO A 279 37.25 15.33 27.32
N GLU A 280 36.49 15.88 28.29
CA GLU A 280 35.20 15.34 28.71
C GLU A 280 34.16 15.50 27.62
N LEU A 281 34.11 16.67 26.99
CA LEU A 281 33.25 16.93 25.84
C LEU A 281 33.62 16.05 24.65
N ALA A 282 34.91 15.83 24.38
CA ALA A 282 35.38 14.93 23.34
C ALA A 282 34.90 13.49 23.59
N THR A 283 34.96 13.02 24.83
CA THR A 283 34.46 11.70 25.23
C THR A 283 32.93 11.59 25.05
N PHE A 284 32.20 12.61 25.46
CA PHE A 284 30.74 12.66 25.29
C PHE A 284 30.34 12.64 23.82
N ILE A 285 31.00 13.40 22.95
CA ILE A 285 30.78 13.40 21.51
C ILE A 285 31.03 12.00 20.92
N GLN A 286 32.11 11.33 21.33
CA GLN A 286 32.41 9.98 20.86
C GLN A 286 31.33 8.99 21.31
N HIS A 287 30.81 9.13 22.53
CA HIS A 287 29.70 8.31 23.00
C HIS A 287 28.40 8.54 22.18
N CYS A 288 28.08 9.79 21.85
CA CYS A 288 26.94 10.10 20.99
C CYS A 288 27.06 9.45 19.60
N LYS A 289 28.27 9.41 19.02
CA LYS A 289 28.52 8.80 17.69
C LYS A 289 28.34 7.29 17.67
N THR A 290 28.46 6.61 18.81
CA THR A 290 28.35 5.14 18.90
C THR A 290 26.92 4.67 19.24
N GLN A 291 25.98 5.56 19.50
CA GLN A 291 24.61 5.21 19.83
C GLN A 291 23.79 4.93 18.55
N SER A 292 22.83 3.98 18.65
CA SER A 292 21.86 3.70 17.60
C SER A 292 21.04 4.95 17.26
N MET A 293 20.82 5.18 15.97
CA MET A 293 20.13 6.36 15.44
C MET A 293 18.77 6.03 14.82
N SER A 294 18.12 4.90 15.22
CA SER A 294 16.75 4.66 14.75
C SER A 294 15.79 5.68 15.39
N GLU A 295 14.80 6.15 14.63
CA GLU A 295 13.81 7.13 15.11
C GLU A 295 13.02 6.60 16.31
N SER A 296 12.80 5.28 16.37
CA SER A 296 12.18 4.59 17.50
C SER A 296 13.05 4.57 18.74
N ASP A 297 14.37 4.36 18.57
CA ASP A 297 15.32 4.37 19.69
C ASP A 297 15.47 5.78 20.26
N MET A 298 15.48 6.79 19.39
CA MET A 298 15.56 8.21 19.81
C MET A 298 14.34 8.67 20.62
N ALA A 299 13.15 8.15 20.32
CA ALA A 299 11.94 8.48 21.05
C ALA A 299 11.98 7.98 22.51
N THR A 300 12.61 6.83 22.75
CA THR A 300 12.63 6.13 24.04
C THR A 300 13.94 6.29 24.83
N MET A 301 15.02 6.76 24.18
CA MET A 301 16.32 6.87 24.81
C MET A 301 16.37 7.96 25.88
N GLU A 302 17.19 7.75 26.91
CA GLU A 302 17.49 8.75 27.92
C GLU A 302 18.16 9.99 27.30
N LYS A 303 17.58 11.17 27.52
CA LYS A 303 18.13 12.45 27.05
C LYS A 303 19.34 12.82 27.89
N LYS A 304 20.52 12.91 27.22
CA LYS A 304 21.80 13.26 27.84
C LYS A 304 22.40 14.49 27.16
N GLY A 305 23.08 15.30 27.94
CA GLY A 305 23.78 16.48 27.39
C GLY A 305 24.93 16.93 28.27
N MET A 306 25.77 17.74 27.66
CA MET A 306 26.92 18.37 28.33
C MET A 306 26.93 19.87 28.02
N ALA A 307 27.06 20.71 29.08
CA ALA A 307 27.17 22.15 28.90
C ALA A 307 28.46 22.51 28.16
N THR A 308 28.37 23.42 27.21
CA THR A 308 29.52 23.90 26.45
C THR A 308 30.32 24.97 27.18
N GLY A 309 29.71 25.63 28.16
CA GLY A 309 30.26 26.85 28.77
C GLY A 309 30.09 28.12 27.94
N LEU A 310 29.49 28.04 26.76
CA LEU A 310 29.11 29.16 25.91
C LEU A 310 27.67 29.58 26.10
N ASN A 311 27.40 30.85 25.84
CA ASN A 311 26.03 31.38 25.79
C ASN A 311 25.69 31.89 24.38
N ALA A 312 24.43 31.81 24.02
CA ALA A 312 23.83 32.44 22.87
C ALA A 312 22.96 33.64 23.29
N ILE A 313 22.83 34.64 22.44
CA ILE A 313 22.01 35.82 22.66
C ILE A 313 20.65 35.59 22.03
N HIS A 314 19.58 35.67 22.83
CA HIS A 314 18.22 35.55 22.36
C HIS A 314 17.91 36.65 21.34
N PRO A 315 17.41 36.33 20.13
CA PRO A 315 17.35 37.26 19.01
C PRO A 315 16.41 38.47 19.21
N ILE A 316 15.39 38.34 20.07
CA ILE A 316 14.39 39.40 20.33
C ILE A 316 14.64 40.05 21.71
N SER A 317 14.78 39.25 22.79
CA SER A 317 14.92 39.83 24.13
C SER A 317 16.33 40.31 24.45
N GLY A 318 17.37 39.82 23.78
CA GLY A 318 18.77 40.09 24.08
C GLY A 318 19.31 39.35 25.33
N GLU A 319 18.51 38.53 25.98
CA GLU A 319 18.93 37.71 27.13
C GLU A 319 19.90 36.63 26.67
N THR A 320 20.82 36.22 27.55
CA THR A 320 21.77 35.15 27.26
C THR A 320 21.20 33.80 27.69
N VAL A 321 21.36 32.78 26.88
CA VAL A 321 20.93 31.40 27.12
C VAL A 321 22.10 30.43 26.96
N PRO A 322 22.29 29.44 27.86
CA PRO A 322 23.39 28.50 27.79
C PRO A 322 23.24 27.55 26.59
N ILE A 323 24.38 27.14 26.00
CA ILE A 323 24.44 26.18 24.90
C ILE A 323 24.88 24.82 25.45
N TRP A 324 24.15 23.76 25.06
CA TRP A 324 24.42 22.37 25.42
C TRP A 324 24.71 21.52 24.19
N VAL A 325 25.60 20.55 24.30
CA VAL A 325 25.69 19.45 23.33
C VAL A 325 24.76 18.36 23.82
N ALA A 326 23.81 17.91 23.00
CA ALA A 326 22.80 16.93 23.38
C ALA A 326 22.75 15.73 22.41
N ASN A 327 22.52 14.53 22.98
CA ASN A 327 22.50 13.28 22.20
C ASN A 327 21.23 13.10 21.32
N TYR A 328 20.23 13.93 21.51
CA TYR A 328 18.96 13.89 20.77
C TYR A 328 18.86 14.97 19.67
N VAL A 329 19.91 15.76 19.44
CA VAL A 329 20.00 16.71 18.34
C VAL A 329 20.84 16.11 17.22
N LEU A 330 20.27 16.08 16.00
CA LEU A 330 20.89 15.46 14.85
C LEU A 330 21.48 16.52 13.89
N MET A 331 22.70 16.30 13.41
CA MET A 331 23.34 17.19 12.43
C MET A 331 22.62 17.15 11.08
N ASP A 332 22.05 16.01 10.71
CA ASP A 332 21.37 15.78 9.42
C ASP A 332 19.92 16.27 9.41
N TYR A 333 19.40 16.81 10.52
CA TYR A 333 18.04 17.36 10.59
C TYR A 333 18.07 18.86 10.90
N GLY A 334 17.60 19.67 9.95
CA GLY A 334 17.62 21.12 10.07
C GLY A 334 19.04 21.68 9.98
N THR A 335 19.49 22.39 11.01
CA THR A 335 20.77 23.07 11.10
C THR A 335 21.76 22.39 12.06
N GLY A 336 21.39 21.24 12.62
CA GLY A 336 22.15 20.60 13.69
C GLY A 336 22.09 21.33 15.04
N ALA A 337 21.15 22.27 15.18
CA ALA A 337 20.89 23.02 16.41
C ALA A 337 19.39 23.24 16.61
N ILE A 338 18.97 23.32 17.85
CA ILE A 338 17.58 23.59 18.25
C ILE A 338 17.51 24.69 19.30
N MET A 339 16.43 25.46 19.28
CA MET A 339 16.01 26.25 20.43
C MET A 339 15.26 25.31 21.38
N ALA A 340 15.53 25.42 22.67
CA ALA A 340 14.86 24.61 23.67
C ALA A 340 13.86 25.44 24.47
N VAL A 341 12.63 24.95 24.51
CA VAL A 341 11.50 25.61 25.21
C VAL A 341 10.85 24.64 26.19
N PRO A 342 11.43 24.45 27.39
CA PRO A 342 10.98 23.43 28.32
C PRO A 342 9.51 23.53 28.75
N ALA A 343 8.94 24.73 28.75
CA ALA A 343 7.53 24.89 29.09
C ALA A 343 6.55 24.35 28.03
N HIS A 344 7.01 24.11 26.77
CA HIS A 344 6.13 23.81 25.62
C HIS A 344 6.64 22.68 24.70
N ASP A 345 7.72 21.99 25.09
CA ASP A 345 8.24 20.77 24.46
C ASP A 345 8.60 19.75 25.55
N GLU A 346 8.00 18.56 25.51
CA GLU A 346 8.15 17.52 26.54
C GLU A 346 9.61 17.06 26.69
N ARG A 347 10.36 16.95 25.57
CA ARG A 347 11.77 16.54 25.61
C ARG A 347 12.64 17.58 26.30
N ASP A 348 12.36 18.85 26.00
CA ASP A 348 13.08 19.95 26.60
C ASP A 348 12.71 20.11 28.08
N PHE A 349 11.44 19.79 28.46
CA PHE A 349 10.97 19.78 29.85
C PHE A 349 11.71 18.73 30.69
N GLU A 350 11.79 17.48 30.18
CA GLU A 350 12.53 16.41 30.85
C GLU A 350 14.01 16.76 31.03
N PHE A 351 14.60 17.30 29.96
CA PHE A 351 16.01 17.70 29.99
C PHE A 351 16.28 18.85 30.98
N ALA A 352 15.44 19.87 30.96
CA ALA A 352 15.55 21.01 31.87
C ALA A 352 15.42 20.60 33.33
N ASN A 353 14.43 19.78 33.67
CA ASN A 353 14.26 19.27 35.04
C ASN A 353 15.46 18.42 35.48
N LYS A 354 15.99 17.57 34.62
CA LYS A 354 17.16 16.74 34.90
C LYS A 354 18.43 17.56 35.19
N HIS A 355 18.62 18.66 34.47
CA HIS A 355 19.81 19.48 34.53
C HIS A 355 19.65 20.77 35.35
N GLY A 356 18.47 21.00 35.96
CA GLY A 356 18.17 22.17 36.79
C GLY A 356 18.14 23.47 35.96
N LEU A 357 17.72 23.41 34.69
CA LEU A 357 17.60 24.57 33.81
C LEU A 357 16.28 25.29 34.00
N PRO A 358 16.21 26.63 33.82
CA PRO A 358 14.97 27.37 33.94
C PRO A 358 13.89 26.89 33.00
N ILE A 359 12.62 26.95 33.46
CA ILE A 359 11.43 26.68 32.64
C ILE A 359 10.58 27.96 32.63
N LYS A 360 10.39 28.55 31.43
CA LYS A 360 9.68 29.80 31.23
C LYS A 360 8.38 29.56 30.46
N GLN A 361 7.24 29.66 31.13
CA GLN A 361 5.92 29.55 30.51
C GLN A 361 5.64 30.76 29.60
N VAL A 362 5.20 30.49 28.36
CA VAL A 362 4.80 31.53 27.39
C VAL A 362 3.40 31.30 26.76
N PHE A 363 2.70 30.26 27.17
CA PHE A 363 1.29 30.04 26.90
C PHE A 363 0.54 29.68 28.15
N GLU A 364 -0.69 30.18 28.29
CA GLU A 364 -1.65 29.76 29.31
C GLU A 364 -2.96 29.27 28.67
N ARG A 365 -3.74 28.48 29.41
CA ARG A 365 -5.04 27.99 28.94
C ARG A 365 -6.05 29.14 28.90
N THR A 366 -6.85 29.16 27.80
CA THR A 366 -7.97 30.10 27.69
C THR A 366 -9.15 29.65 28.54
N PRO A 367 -9.92 30.56 29.14
CA PRO A 367 -11.10 30.23 29.97
C PRO A 367 -12.20 29.49 29.18
N SER A 368 -12.19 29.54 27.86
CA SER A 368 -13.17 28.87 27.00
C SER A 368 -12.92 27.38 26.82
N SER A 369 -11.74 26.90 27.16
CA SER A 369 -11.33 25.48 27.00
C SER A 369 -11.96 24.51 28.01
N ASP A 370 -12.72 25.00 28.99
CA ASP A 370 -13.39 24.19 30.03
C ASP A 370 -14.60 23.35 29.52
N LYS A 371 -14.89 23.38 28.19
CA LYS A 371 -16.04 22.66 27.59
C LYS A 371 -15.75 21.22 27.17
N ASP A 372 -14.56 20.72 27.40
CA ASP A 372 -14.26 19.32 27.05
C ASP A 372 -14.92 18.34 28.03
N GLY A 373 -15.90 17.60 27.49
CA GLY A 373 -16.61 16.52 28.15
C GLY A 373 -15.74 15.29 28.43
N ARG A 374 -14.63 15.42 29.14
CA ARG A 374 -13.89 14.26 29.64
C ARG A 374 -14.75 13.50 30.63
N LYS A 375 -14.97 12.22 30.38
CA LYS A 375 -15.54 11.31 31.38
C LYS A 375 -14.58 11.24 32.57
N ASP A 376 -15.10 11.57 33.73
CA ASP A 376 -14.39 11.41 34.98
C ASP A 376 -13.93 9.95 35.15
N THR A 377 -12.65 9.71 34.98
CA THR A 377 -12.03 8.44 35.38
C THR A 377 -11.55 8.60 36.83
N GLU A 378 -11.77 7.60 37.69
CA GLU A 378 -11.50 7.59 39.12
C GLU A 378 -10.09 8.02 39.57
N ASN A 379 -9.15 8.23 38.60
CA ASN A 379 -7.76 8.63 38.84
C ASN A 379 -7.34 9.94 38.16
N ALA A 380 -8.28 10.75 37.64
CA ALA A 380 -7.93 12.04 37.04
C ALA A 380 -7.69 13.09 38.15
N PRO A 381 -6.64 13.96 38.03
CA PRO A 381 -6.43 15.04 38.97
C PRO A 381 -7.63 16.02 38.94
N PRO A 382 -7.91 16.74 40.05
CA PRO A 382 -8.99 17.72 40.12
C PRO A 382 -8.92 18.72 38.94
N LYS A 383 -10.06 19.11 38.37
CA LYS A 383 -10.14 20.01 37.19
C LYS A 383 -9.40 21.33 37.39
N GLU A 384 -9.34 21.84 38.62
CA GLU A 384 -8.66 23.10 38.97
C GLU A 384 -7.13 22.97 38.83
N ASP A 385 -6.52 21.84 39.21
CA ASP A 385 -5.07 21.65 39.19
C ASP A 385 -4.55 21.38 37.75
N TYR A 386 -5.40 20.93 36.80
CA TYR A 386 -4.99 20.65 35.43
C TYR A 386 -4.76 21.92 34.61
N ASN A 387 -5.44 23.00 34.92
CA ASN A 387 -5.40 24.25 34.17
C ASN A 387 -4.16 25.12 34.48
N TYR A 388 -3.52 24.88 35.60
CA TYR A 388 -2.31 25.63 35.99
C TYR A 388 -1.04 24.98 35.48
N PHE A 389 -0.07 25.83 35.12
CA PHE A 389 1.27 25.37 34.74
C PHE A 389 1.98 24.83 36.01
N ASP A 390 2.59 23.66 35.85
CA ASP A 390 3.39 22.99 36.88
C ASP A 390 4.78 22.72 36.31
N PRO A 391 5.86 23.32 36.84
CA PRO A 391 7.21 23.12 36.32
C PRO A 391 7.79 21.72 36.62
N ASP A 392 7.15 20.95 37.51
CA ASP A 392 7.62 19.63 37.92
C ASP A 392 6.83 18.49 37.24
N LEU A 393 5.67 18.80 36.61
CA LEU A 393 4.77 17.83 36.03
C LEU A 393 4.33 18.23 34.62
N TRP A 394 4.67 17.42 33.59
CA TRP A 394 4.21 17.64 32.22
C TRP A 394 2.69 17.46 32.10
N LYS A 395 2.07 18.34 31.34
CA LYS A 395 0.65 18.26 30.97
C LYS A 395 0.48 18.43 29.46
N ASP A 396 -0.42 17.65 28.82
CA ASP A 396 -0.60 17.59 27.35
C ASP A 396 -0.85 18.97 26.71
N TRP A 397 -1.57 19.85 27.38
CA TRP A 397 -1.89 21.17 26.85
C TRP A 397 -0.67 22.10 26.72
N TYR A 398 0.48 21.78 27.34
CA TYR A 398 1.70 22.58 27.20
C TYR A 398 2.19 22.64 25.76
N SER A 399 1.96 21.56 24.99
CA SER A 399 2.32 21.47 23.57
C SER A 399 1.23 21.96 22.61
N SER A 400 0.07 22.42 23.10
CA SER A 400 -1.07 22.81 22.27
C SER A 400 -0.74 23.95 21.29
N LYS A 401 -1.33 23.85 20.10
CA LYS A 401 -1.29 24.86 19.01
C LYS A 401 -2.67 25.45 18.74
N SER A 402 -3.67 25.07 19.53
CA SER A 402 -5.05 25.48 19.32
C SER A 402 -5.33 26.88 19.90
N ALA A 403 -5.83 27.77 19.04
CA ALA A 403 -6.29 29.10 19.45
C ALA A 403 -7.42 29.07 20.48
N ASP A 404 -8.18 27.96 20.54
CA ASP A 404 -9.28 27.77 21.49
C ASP A 404 -8.79 27.28 22.85
N GLU A 405 -7.55 26.77 22.92
CA GLU A 405 -6.99 26.18 24.14
C GLU A 405 -5.99 27.07 24.85
N VAL A 406 -5.15 27.79 24.10
CA VAL A 406 -4.04 28.55 24.69
C VAL A 406 -3.87 29.94 24.08
N VAL A 407 -3.32 30.85 24.89
CA VAL A 407 -2.99 32.24 24.50
C VAL A 407 -1.61 32.59 25.02
N SER A 408 -0.86 33.44 24.30
CA SER A 408 0.50 33.83 24.69
C SER A 408 0.52 34.75 25.91
N ILE A 409 1.45 34.48 26.79
CA ILE A 409 1.80 35.28 27.97
C ILE A 409 3.32 35.38 28.11
N ASN A 410 3.81 36.27 28.93
CA ASN A 410 5.25 36.47 29.25
C ASN A 410 6.11 36.65 27.96
N SER A 411 5.49 37.12 26.89
CA SER A 411 6.09 37.26 25.56
C SER A 411 6.17 38.74 25.12
N GLY A 412 5.92 39.69 26.02
CA GLY A 412 6.00 41.13 25.74
C GLY A 412 4.98 41.59 24.72
N GLU A 413 5.43 42.15 23.60
CA GLU A 413 4.53 42.67 22.54
C GLU A 413 3.66 41.55 21.89
N PHE A 414 3.94 40.29 22.14
CA PHE A 414 3.21 39.13 21.61
C PHE A 414 2.17 38.55 22.59
N ASP A 415 2.04 39.15 23.80
CA ASP A 415 1.05 38.70 24.79
C ASP A 415 -0.38 38.83 24.25
N GLY A 416 -1.26 37.89 24.62
CA GLY A 416 -2.65 37.84 24.19
C GLY A 416 -2.90 37.33 22.77
N LEU A 417 -1.86 36.94 22.03
CA LEU A 417 -2.00 36.36 20.71
C LEU A 417 -2.28 34.85 20.76
N SER A 418 -3.07 34.36 19.81
CA SER A 418 -3.18 32.90 19.56
C SER A 418 -1.85 32.38 19.01
N PRO A 419 -1.57 31.05 19.14
CA PRO A 419 -0.33 30.47 18.61
C PRO A 419 -0.05 30.82 17.14
N GLU A 420 -1.05 30.80 16.27
CA GLU A 420 -0.92 31.15 14.85
C GLU A 420 -0.53 32.63 14.65
N LYS A 421 -1.21 33.56 15.38
CA LYS A 421 -0.90 34.98 15.31
C LYS A 421 0.48 35.30 15.90
N ALA A 422 0.85 34.60 16.99
CA ALA A 422 2.17 34.72 17.59
C ALA A 422 3.26 34.22 16.63
N PHE A 423 3.01 33.10 15.92
CA PHE A 423 3.92 32.62 14.86
C PHE A 423 4.21 33.72 13.84
N ASP A 424 3.15 34.30 13.25
CA ASP A 424 3.31 35.29 12.19
C ASP A 424 3.97 36.58 12.72
N ALA A 425 3.60 37.05 13.91
CA ALA A 425 4.16 38.25 14.52
C ALA A 425 5.66 38.09 14.87
N ILE A 426 6.04 36.96 15.46
CA ILE A 426 7.43 36.66 15.80
C ILE A 426 8.27 36.44 14.53
N ALA A 427 7.74 35.76 13.53
CA ALA A 427 8.40 35.58 12.25
C ALA A 427 8.68 36.93 11.55
N ALA A 428 7.69 37.83 11.55
CA ALA A 428 7.84 39.20 11.03
C ALA A 428 8.91 39.99 11.82
N LYS A 429 8.95 39.87 13.13
CA LYS A 429 9.94 40.52 13.99
C LYS A 429 11.37 40.03 13.71
N LEU A 430 11.57 38.72 13.57
CA LEU A 430 12.87 38.14 13.24
C LEU A 430 13.36 38.58 11.85
N THR A 431 12.43 38.75 10.90
CA THR A 431 12.72 39.27 9.55
C THR A 431 13.08 40.76 9.62
N GLU A 432 12.34 41.57 10.38
CA GLU A 432 12.64 42.99 10.61
C GLU A 432 14.05 43.19 11.21
N LEU A 433 14.42 42.34 12.17
CA LEU A 433 15.75 42.34 12.78
C LEU A 433 16.85 41.77 11.88
N GLY A 434 16.51 41.25 10.70
CA GLY A 434 17.49 40.70 9.75
C GLY A 434 18.19 39.43 10.26
N CYS A 435 17.60 38.74 11.26
CA CYS A 435 18.18 37.57 11.86
C CYS A 435 17.37 36.27 11.63
N GLY A 436 16.22 36.34 10.91
CA GLY A 436 15.43 35.15 10.58
C GLY A 436 14.50 35.33 9.39
N GLU A 437 14.06 34.21 8.84
CA GLU A 437 13.13 34.15 7.70
C GLU A 437 12.16 32.97 7.82
N ILE A 438 10.97 33.12 7.24
CA ILE A 438 10.03 31.99 7.12
C ILE A 438 10.61 31.00 6.10
N LYS A 439 10.67 29.72 6.48
CA LYS A 439 11.17 28.67 5.63
C LYS A 439 10.24 27.47 5.66
N THR A 440 10.02 26.90 4.47
CA THR A 440 9.33 25.61 4.34
C THR A 440 10.38 24.52 4.23
N ASN A 441 10.33 23.56 5.12
CA ASN A 441 11.19 22.38 5.09
C ASN A 441 10.36 21.13 4.85
N TYR A 442 11.00 20.13 4.27
CA TYR A 442 10.44 18.80 4.08
C TYR A 442 11.24 17.79 4.91
N ARG A 443 10.54 16.83 5.51
CA ARG A 443 11.19 15.69 6.18
C ARG A 443 11.77 14.71 5.17
N LEU A 444 11.18 14.66 3.98
CA LEU A 444 11.66 13.88 2.85
C LEU A 444 13.13 14.23 2.56
N ARG A 445 13.93 13.21 2.34
CA ARG A 445 15.34 13.33 1.95
C ARG A 445 15.55 12.79 0.55
N ASP A 446 16.61 13.25 -0.11
CA ASP A 446 16.99 12.74 -1.43
C ASP A 446 17.19 11.22 -1.39
N TRP A 447 16.80 10.57 -2.46
CA TRP A 447 16.83 9.13 -2.58
C TRP A 447 18.25 8.62 -2.83
N GLY A 448 18.86 7.97 -1.84
CA GLY A 448 20.15 7.32 -1.96
C GLY A 448 20.04 5.99 -2.70
N VAL A 449 20.59 5.93 -3.91
CA VAL A 449 20.42 4.79 -4.82
C VAL A 449 21.61 3.82 -4.85
N SER A 450 22.74 4.15 -4.23
CA SER A 450 23.92 3.28 -4.20
C SER A 450 23.75 2.10 -3.25
N ARG A 451 24.11 0.90 -3.72
CA ARG A 451 24.23 -0.31 -2.90
C ARG A 451 25.53 -1.03 -3.21
N GLN A 452 26.28 -1.39 -2.16
CA GLN A 452 27.54 -2.15 -2.25
C GLN A 452 27.20 -3.63 -2.31
N ARG A 453 26.49 -4.03 -3.35
CA ARG A 453 26.12 -5.43 -3.63
C ARG A 453 26.37 -5.75 -5.08
N TYR A 454 26.45 -7.03 -5.39
CA TYR A 454 26.66 -7.51 -6.74
C TYR A 454 25.37 -7.66 -7.54
N TRP A 455 24.36 -8.35 -6.99
CA TRP A 455 23.14 -8.67 -7.74
C TRP A 455 22.18 -7.47 -7.76
N GLY A 456 22.44 -6.56 -8.67
CA GLY A 456 21.73 -5.31 -8.91
C GLY A 456 22.21 -4.66 -10.20
N THR A 457 21.47 -3.69 -10.71
CA THR A 457 21.86 -2.94 -11.91
C THR A 457 23.12 -2.11 -11.62
N PRO A 458 24.24 -2.28 -12.37
CA PRO A 458 25.42 -1.45 -12.20
C PRO A 458 25.14 0.03 -12.48
N ILE A 459 25.62 0.92 -11.63
CA ILE A 459 25.49 2.36 -11.81
C ILE A 459 26.36 2.79 -13.00
N PRO A 460 25.80 3.43 -14.05
CA PRO A 460 26.50 3.69 -15.32
C PRO A 460 27.39 4.95 -15.25
N ILE A 461 28.36 4.93 -14.33
CA ILE A 461 29.30 6.03 -14.11
C ILE A 461 30.74 5.54 -14.27
N LEU A 462 31.61 6.40 -14.79
CA LEU A 462 33.05 6.22 -14.91
C LEU A 462 33.75 7.25 -14.02
N ASN A 463 34.59 6.74 -13.11
CA ASN A 463 35.42 7.58 -12.22
C ASN A 463 36.76 7.90 -12.94
N LEU A 464 37.04 9.18 -13.11
CA LEU A 464 38.27 9.64 -13.75
C LEU A 464 39.45 9.74 -12.75
N PRO A 465 40.70 9.66 -13.22
CA PRO A 465 41.88 9.74 -12.34
C PRO A 465 42.00 11.05 -11.57
N ASP A 466 41.38 12.13 -12.04
CA ASP A 466 41.36 13.43 -11.36
C ASP A 466 40.29 13.54 -10.25
N GLY A 467 39.55 12.46 -10.03
CA GLY A 467 38.49 12.39 -9.02
C GLY A 467 37.14 12.90 -9.49
N SER A 468 37.02 13.37 -10.74
CA SER A 468 35.72 13.67 -11.35
C SER A 468 35.03 12.41 -11.85
N ASP A 469 33.72 12.48 -12.14
CA ASP A 469 32.94 11.40 -12.67
C ASP A 469 32.22 11.82 -13.97
N ILE A 470 31.99 10.87 -14.84
CA ILE A 470 31.20 11.05 -16.07
C ILE A 470 30.25 9.89 -16.29
N ALA A 471 29.11 10.16 -16.91
CA ALA A 471 28.18 9.14 -17.33
C ALA A 471 28.76 8.23 -18.42
N VAL A 472 28.46 6.95 -18.39
CA VAL A 472 28.77 6.01 -19.49
C VAL A 472 28.07 6.51 -20.76
N PRO A 473 28.78 6.65 -21.90
CA PRO A 473 28.15 7.02 -23.17
C PRO A 473 27.00 6.10 -23.57
N ALA A 474 25.92 6.67 -24.11
CA ALA A 474 24.70 5.92 -24.41
C ALA A 474 24.90 4.73 -25.39
N ASP A 475 25.86 4.84 -26.30
CA ASP A 475 26.25 3.79 -27.24
C ASP A 475 27.03 2.63 -26.58
N ARG A 476 27.47 2.80 -25.34
CA ARG A 476 28.16 1.78 -24.54
C ARG A 476 27.26 1.16 -23.46
N LEU A 477 25.99 1.54 -23.41
CA LEU A 477 25.00 0.90 -22.54
C LEU A 477 24.40 -0.37 -23.21
N PRO A 478 24.08 -1.38 -22.42
CA PRO A 478 24.17 -1.44 -20.94
C PRO A 478 25.58 -1.73 -20.45
N VAL A 479 25.91 -1.23 -19.25
CA VAL A 479 27.00 -1.76 -18.43
C VAL A 479 26.54 -3.12 -17.93
N LEU A 480 27.09 -4.18 -18.50
CA LEU A 480 26.66 -5.55 -18.23
C LEU A 480 27.16 -6.04 -16.87
N LEU A 481 26.26 -6.67 -16.11
CA LEU A 481 26.61 -7.42 -14.91
C LEU A 481 27.08 -8.81 -15.32
N PRO A 482 28.26 -9.29 -14.87
CA PRO A 482 28.69 -10.68 -15.10
C PRO A 482 27.74 -11.65 -14.38
N GLU A 483 27.21 -12.64 -15.07
CA GLU A 483 26.25 -13.59 -14.48
C GLU A 483 26.90 -14.87 -13.93
N ASP A 484 28.04 -15.26 -14.48
CA ASP A 484 28.77 -16.46 -14.09
C ASP A 484 29.88 -16.14 -13.07
N VAL A 485 29.46 -15.96 -11.82
CA VAL A 485 30.35 -15.56 -10.73
C VAL A 485 30.24 -16.52 -9.55
N VAL A 486 31.31 -16.56 -8.77
CA VAL A 486 31.36 -17.29 -7.49
C VAL A 486 31.20 -16.29 -6.34
N MET A 487 30.18 -16.48 -5.53
CA MET A 487 29.96 -15.65 -4.34
C MET A 487 30.75 -16.18 -3.15
N ASP A 488 31.69 -15.41 -2.62
CA ASP A 488 32.45 -15.73 -1.39
C ASP A 488 31.71 -15.27 -0.12
N GLY A 489 30.64 -14.50 -0.27
CA GLY A 489 29.83 -13.96 0.82
C GLY A 489 30.38 -12.73 1.50
N VAL A 490 31.55 -12.21 1.09
CA VAL A 490 32.24 -11.06 1.69
C VAL A 490 32.47 -9.95 0.67
N HIS A 491 33.00 -10.29 -0.50
CA HIS A 491 33.36 -9.28 -1.51
C HIS A 491 32.34 -9.25 -2.65
N SER A 492 32.00 -8.06 -3.13
CA SER A 492 31.26 -7.93 -4.37
C SER A 492 32.12 -8.41 -5.55
N PRO A 493 31.66 -9.40 -6.35
CA PRO A 493 32.43 -9.92 -7.48
C PRO A 493 32.88 -8.85 -8.47
N ILE A 494 32.02 -7.87 -8.78
CA ILE A 494 32.36 -6.77 -9.71
C ILE A 494 33.42 -5.81 -9.15
N LYS A 495 33.49 -5.66 -7.83
CA LYS A 495 34.53 -4.87 -7.17
C LYS A 495 35.86 -5.60 -7.10
N ALA A 496 35.80 -6.91 -6.97
CA ALA A 496 36.99 -7.75 -6.90
C ALA A 496 37.62 -8.07 -8.27
N ASP A 497 36.88 -7.86 -9.38
CA ASP A 497 37.31 -8.14 -10.75
C ASP A 497 37.97 -6.91 -11.40
N PRO A 498 39.31 -6.89 -11.53
CA PRO A 498 40.04 -5.76 -12.16
C PRO A 498 39.71 -5.60 -13.66
N GLU A 499 39.32 -6.67 -14.36
CA GLU A 499 39.00 -6.60 -15.79
C GLU A 499 37.60 -5.94 -15.97
N TRP A 500 36.67 -6.21 -15.07
CA TRP A 500 35.38 -5.55 -15.09
C TRP A 500 35.48 -4.10 -14.62
N CYS A 501 36.26 -3.82 -13.57
CA CYS A 501 36.36 -2.47 -12.98
C CYS A 501 37.01 -1.44 -13.94
N LYS A 502 37.93 -1.87 -14.81
CA LYS A 502 38.69 -0.96 -15.66
C LYS A 502 38.25 -0.99 -17.10
N VAL A 503 38.05 0.18 -17.68
CA VAL A 503 37.66 0.32 -19.10
C VAL A 503 38.43 1.42 -19.76
N GLU A 504 38.75 1.26 -21.04
CA GLU A 504 39.36 2.28 -21.85
C GLU A 504 38.31 3.29 -22.37
N LEU A 505 38.53 4.55 -22.10
CA LEU A 505 37.74 5.66 -22.64
C LEU A 505 38.68 6.66 -23.31
N ASN A 506 38.50 6.86 -24.63
CA ASN A 506 39.32 7.83 -25.41
C ASN A 506 40.83 7.68 -25.24
N GLY A 507 41.36 6.47 -25.14
CA GLY A 507 42.76 6.18 -24.94
C GLY A 507 43.26 6.28 -23.50
N GLN A 508 42.38 6.52 -22.53
CA GLN A 508 42.67 6.58 -21.10
C GLN A 508 41.96 5.45 -20.36
N MET A 509 42.69 4.77 -19.45
CA MET A 509 42.09 3.82 -18.54
C MET A 509 41.34 4.55 -17.42
N VAL A 510 40.06 4.25 -17.25
CA VAL A 510 39.16 4.80 -16.22
C VAL A 510 38.53 3.67 -15.42
N GLU A 511 37.98 3.95 -14.27
CA GLU A 511 37.35 2.94 -13.41
C GLU A 511 35.83 3.07 -13.45
N ARG A 512 35.12 1.94 -13.62
CA ARG A 512 33.69 1.89 -13.48
C ARG A 512 33.29 2.08 -12.03
N GLU A 513 32.12 2.69 -11.82
CA GLU A 513 31.42 2.59 -10.54
C GLU A 513 31.12 1.11 -10.22
N THR A 514 31.35 0.71 -8.98
CA THR A 514 31.17 -0.68 -8.53
C THR A 514 29.94 -0.84 -7.63
N ASP A 515 29.27 0.24 -7.31
CA ASP A 515 27.97 0.19 -6.66
C ASP A 515 26.87 -0.18 -7.69
N THR A 516 25.82 -0.84 -7.21
CA THR A 516 24.62 -1.13 -7.97
C THR A 516 23.45 -0.28 -7.47
N PHE A 517 22.39 -0.19 -8.24
CA PHE A 517 21.18 0.53 -7.81
C PHE A 517 20.46 -0.16 -6.64
N ASP A 518 19.76 0.65 -5.87
CA ASP A 518 18.66 0.22 -5.04
C ASP A 518 17.59 -0.46 -5.89
N THR A 519 17.09 -1.62 -5.47
CA THR A 519 16.09 -2.39 -6.23
C THR A 519 14.75 -1.66 -6.40
N PHE A 520 14.52 -0.56 -5.68
CA PHE A 520 13.39 0.31 -5.96
C PHE A 520 13.54 1.11 -7.27
N MET A 521 14.75 1.22 -7.83
CA MET A 521 14.93 1.79 -9.17
C MET A 521 14.17 0.96 -10.19
N GLU A 522 14.41 -0.35 -10.21
CA GLU A 522 13.77 -1.29 -11.13
C GLU A 522 12.25 -1.29 -10.97
N SER A 523 11.76 -1.31 -9.72
CA SER A 523 10.31 -1.37 -9.47
C SER A 523 9.59 -0.04 -9.65
N SER A 524 10.30 1.07 -9.87
CA SER A 524 9.68 2.39 -10.01
C SER A 524 9.13 2.70 -11.40
N TRP A 525 9.42 1.88 -12.41
CA TRP A 525 8.99 2.14 -13.80
C TRP A 525 8.50 0.91 -14.58
N TYR A 526 8.55 -0.28 -14.01
CA TYR A 526 8.18 -1.55 -14.66
C TYR A 526 6.76 -1.53 -15.24
N TYR A 527 5.81 -0.87 -14.57
CA TYR A 527 4.44 -0.69 -15.03
C TYR A 527 4.39 0.07 -16.37
N ALA A 528 5.29 1.03 -16.58
CA ALA A 528 5.41 1.74 -17.83
C ALA A 528 6.08 0.86 -18.90
N ARG A 529 7.12 0.10 -18.56
CA ARG A 529 7.81 -0.82 -19.49
C ARG A 529 6.87 -1.90 -20.03
N TYR A 530 5.94 -2.41 -19.23
CA TYR A 530 4.94 -3.37 -19.72
C TYR A 530 4.10 -2.87 -20.88
N THR A 531 3.96 -1.57 -21.08
CA THR A 531 3.21 -1.02 -22.22
C THR A 531 3.90 -1.30 -23.55
N SER A 532 5.23 -1.45 -23.54
CA SER A 532 6.06 -1.71 -24.74
C SER A 532 7.36 -2.46 -24.38
N PRO A 533 7.29 -3.70 -23.83
CA PRO A 533 8.46 -4.39 -23.29
C PRO A 533 9.51 -4.73 -24.35
N ASN A 534 9.08 -4.94 -25.58
CA ASN A 534 9.94 -5.32 -26.70
C ASN A 534 10.46 -4.10 -27.50
N PHE A 535 10.17 -2.87 -27.07
CA PHE A 535 10.65 -1.66 -27.74
C PHE A 535 12.15 -1.47 -27.50
N THR A 536 12.91 -1.36 -28.58
CA THR A 536 14.39 -1.32 -28.57
C THR A 536 14.97 0.05 -28.85
N ASP A 537 14.18 0.98 -29.41
CA ASP A 537 14.65 2.29 -29.84
C ASP A 537 14.62 3.34 -28.72
N GLY A 538 14.11 2.96 -27.53
CA GLY A 538 14.03 3.82 -26.36
C GLY A 538 13.50 3.09 -25.11
N MET A 539 13.45 3.80 -24.02
CA MET A 539 12.94 3.31 -22.74
C MET A 539 11.46 2.89 -22.85
N LEU A 540 10.65 3.70 -23.55
CA LEU A 540 9.22 3.48 -23.76
C LEU A 540 8.84 3.88 -25.19
N ASP A 541 7.89 3.15 -25.79
CA ASP A 541 7.10 3.68 -26.89
C ASP A 541 6.04 4.63 -26.33
N SER A 542 6.22 5.94 -26.56
CA SER A 542 5.34 6.97 -26.02
C SER A 542 3.88 6.82 -26.47
N LYS A 543 3.60 6.22 -27.62
CA LYS A 543 2.22 5.98 -28.10
C LYS A 543 1.57 4.88 -27.28
N ALA A 544 2.26 3.76 -27.08
CA ALA A 544 1.77 2.67 -26.26
C ALA A 544 1.66 3.10 -24.78
N ALA A 545 2.67 3.81 -24.26
CA ALA A 545 2.64 4.34 -22.91
C ALA A 545 1.44 5.26 -22.67
N ASN A 546 1.20 6.23 -23.58
CA ASN A 546 0.09 7.17 -23.46
C ASN A 546 -1.29 6.55 -23.73
N TYR A 547 -1.37 5.39 -24.37
CA TYR A 547 -2.61 4.63 -24.49
C TYR A 547 -2.95 3.89 -23.19
N TRP A 548 -1.97 3.19 -22.58
CA TRP A 548 -2.21 2.32 -21.45
C TRP A 548 -2.15 3.04 -20.09
N LEU A 549 -1.26 4.03 -19.93
CA LEU A 549 -1.09 4.76 -18.67
C LEU A 549 -2.14 5.88 -18.50
N PRO A 550 -2.46 6.23 -17.23
CA PRO A 550 -2.07 5.56 -16.00
C PRO A 550 -2.68 4.16 -15.85
N VAL A 551 -2.09 3.34 -14.97
CA VAL A 551 -2.67 2.05 -14.54
C VAL A 551 -4.03 2.32 -13.88
N ASP A 552 -5.08 1.65 -14.35
CA ASP A 552 -6.44 1.90 -13.84
C ASP A 552 -6.67 1.26 -12.48
N GLN A 553 -6.12 0.07 -12.25
CA GLN A 553 -6.18 -0.62 -10.96
C GLN A 553 -4.82 -1.20 -10.60
N TYR A 554 -4.24 -0.73 -9.51
CA TYR A 554 -3.00 -1.25 -8.94
C TYR A 554 -3.28 -2.02 -7.65
N ILE A 555 -2.65 -3.18 -7.47
CA ILE A 555 -2.96 -4.09 -6.36
C ILE A 555 -1.68 -4.56 -5.70
N GLY A 556 -1.59 -4.39 -4.37
CA GLY A 556 -0.42 -4.83 -3.61
C GLY A 556 -0.58 -4.66 -2.11
N GLY A 557 0.48 -4.93 -1.35
CA GLY A 557 0.49 -4.78 0.10
C GLY A 557 0.63 -3.32 0.56
N ILE A 558 0.02 -2.96 1.68
CA ILE A 558 0.11 -1.61 2.25
C ILE A 558 1.53 -1.28 2.75
N GLU A 559 2.37 -2.27 2.99
CA GLU A 559 3.78 -2.11 3.36
C GLU A 559 4.60 -1.33 2.32
N HIS A 560 4.12 -1.27 1.08
CA HIS A 560 4.74 -0.52 -0.01
C HIS A 560 4.29 0.95 -0.11
N ALA A 561 3.44 1.42 0.81
CA ALA A 561 2.81 2.74 0.76
C ALA A 561 3.81 3.90 0.69
N ILE A 562 4.95 3.81 1.40
CA ILE A 562 5.93 4.89 1.51
C ILE A 562 7.04 4.72 0.47
N LEU A 563 7.76 3.60 0.48
CA LEU A 563 8.96 3.45 -0.36
C LEU A 563 8.60 3.25 -1.84
N HIS A 564 8.12 2.06 -2.22
CA HIS A 564 7.83 1.74 -3.61
C HIS A 564 6.84 2.72 -4.28
N LEU A 565 5.69 2.99 -3.64
CA LEU A 565 4.67 3.85 -4.25
C LEU A 565 5.13 5.31 -4.37
N LEU A 566 5.87 5.83 -3.40
CA LEU A 566 6.41 7.18 -3.47
C LEU A 566 7.47 7.30 -4.57
N TYR A 567 8.38 6.33 -4.65
CA TYR A 567 9.40 6.31 -5.69
C TYR A 567 8.81 6.10 -7.09
N ALA A 568 7.79 5.25 -7.24
CA ALA A 568 7.08 5.08 -8.52
C ALA A 568 6.39 6.38 -8.98
N ARG A 569 5.76 7.13 -8.05
CA ARG A 569 5.19 8.45 -8.34
C ARG A 569 6.26 9.46 -8.78
N PHE A 570 7.36 9.51 -8.04
CA PHE A 570 8.49 10.38 -8.37
C PHE A 570 9.09 10.02 -9.74
N PHE A 571 9.37 8.75 -9.98
CA PHE A 571 9.95 8.27 -11.23
C PHE A 571 9.02 8.53 -12.44
N HIS A 572 7.71 8.42 -12.22
CA HIS A 572 6.69 8.75 -13.23
C HIS A 572 6.77 10.23 -13.66
N LYS A 573 6.92 11.14 -12.69
CA LYS A 573 7.10 12.58 -12.96
C LYS A 573 8.39 12.85 -13.71
N LEU A 574 9.48 12.17 -13.36
CA LEU A 574 10.73 12.27 -14.11
C LEU A 574 10.59 11.80 -15.56
N MET A 575 9.87 10.69 -15.81
CA MET A 575 9.59 10.19 -17.16
C MET A 575 8.68 11.15 -17.95
N ARG A 576 7.70 11.77 -17.29
CA ARG A 576 6.86 12.83 -17.89
C ARG A 576 7.72 14.03 -18.32
N ASP A 577 8.61 14.48 -17.45
CA ASP A 577 9.45 15.66 -17.71
C ASP A 577 10.53 15.38 -18.76
N GLU A 578 10.86 14.09 -19.03
CA GLU A 578 11.64 13.66 -20.18
C GLU A 578 10.80 13.51 -21.47
N GLY A 579 9.47 13.71 -21.40
CA GLY A 579 8.58 13.60 -22.55
C GLY A 579 8.29 12.15 -22.98
N LEU A 580 8.57 11.17 -22.11
CA LEU A 580 8.33 9.75 -22.40
C LEU A 580 6.86 9.38 -22.28
N LEU A 581 6.13 10.08 -21.43
CA LEU A 581 4.69 9.91 -21.19
C LEU A 581 4.03 11.26 -20.83
N ASN A 582 2.69 11.30 -20.75
CA ASN A 582 1.93 12.53 -20.54
C ASN A 582 1.03 12.55 -19.29
N SER A 583 0.99 11.49 -18.51
CA SER A 583 0.22 11.44 -17.25
C SER A 583 1.06 11.93 -16.06
N ASP A 584 0.39 12.49 -15.04
CA ASP A 584 1.06 13.04 -13.85
C ASP A 584 1.30 11.99 -12.77
N GLU A 585 0.46 10.95 -12.71
CA GLU A 585 0.51 9.90 -11.70
C GLU A 585 0.45 8.50 -12.33
N PRO A 586 1.15 7.51 -11.77
CA PRO A 586 1.24 6.17 -12.36
C PRO A 586 -0.02 5.33 -12.18
N PHE A 587 -0.77 5.52 -11.08
CA PHE A 587 -1.85 4.62 -10.66
C PHE A 587 -3.10 5.39 -10.30
N THR A 588 -4.22 5.13 -10.99
CA THR A 588 -5.51 5.80 -10.73
C THR A 588 -6.16 5.28 -9.45
N ARG A 589 -6.23 3.97 -9.31
CA ARG A 589 -6.84 3.29 -8.14
C ARG A 589 -5.84 2.33 -7.52
N LEU A 590 -5.79 2.35 -6.20
CA LEU A 590 -4.95 1.46 -5.40
C LEU A 590 -5.84 0.58 -4.50
N LEU A 591 -5.64 -0.74 -4.59
CA LEU A 591 -6.23 -1.70 -3.68
C LEU A 591 -5.11 -2.31 -2.81
N CYS A 592 -5.14 -1.99 -1.52
CA CYS A 592 -4.24 -2.58 -0.54
C CYS A 592 -4.85 -3.87 0.00
N GLN A 593 -4.24 -5.01 -0.37
CA GLN A 593 -4.72 -6.29 0.13
C GLN A 593 -4.33 -6.53 1.58
N GLY A 594 -5.23 -7.21 2.32
CA GLY A 594 -4.95 -7.71 3.67
C GLY A 594 -4.01 -8.92 3.66
N MET A 595 -3.31 -9.14 4.76
CA MET A 595 -2.36 -10.27 4.90
C MET A 595 -3.05 -11.62 4.94
N VAL A 596 -2.35 -12.68 4.51
CA VAL A 596 -2.75 -14.05 4.77
C VAL A 596 -2.09 -14.50 6.07
N LEU A 597 -2.91 -14.87 7.04
CA LEU A 597 -2.51 -15.30 8.37
C LEU A 597 -2.68 -16.82 8.50
N LYS A 598 -1.87 -17.43 9.34
CA LYS A 598 -2.07 -18.80 9.82
C LYS A 598 -1.79 -18.84 11.31
N ASP A 599 -2.73 -19.36 12.08
CA ASP A 599 -2.70 -19.37 13.54
C ASP A 599 -2.51 -17.95 14.12
N GLY A 600 -3.21 -16.96 13.55
CA GLY A 600 -3.17 -15.55 13.97
C GLY A 600 -1.89 -14.80 13.61
N THR A 601 -0.94 -15.43 12.90
CA THR A 601 0.34 -14.80 12.53
C THR A 601 0.53 -14.72 11.02
N LYS A 602 1.23 -13.67 10.54
CA LYS A 602 1.59 -13.52 9.12
C LYS A 602 2.34 -14.77 8.65
N MET A 603 1.91 -15.36 7.52
CA MET A 603 2.66 -16.43 6.85
C MET A 603 4.00 -15.89 6.37
N SER A 604 5.08 -16.54 6.76
CA SER A 604 6.42 -16.23 6.27
C SER A 604 7.32 -17.47 6.22
N LYS A 605 8.27 -17.47 5.28
CA LYS A 605 9.25 -18.55 5.15
C LYS A 605 10.13 -18.68 6.40
N SER A 606 10.49 -17.56 7.03
CA SER A 606 11.30 -17.52 8.25
C SER A 606 10.61 -18.17 9.46
N LYS A 607 9.27 -18.09 9.54
CA LYS A 607 8.47 -18.73 10.60
C LYS A 607 8.09 -20.17 10.30
N GLY A 608 8.32 -20.67 9.07
CA GLY A 608 7.97 -22.03 8.66
C GLY A 608 6.47 -22.33 8.61
N ASN A 609 5.60 -21.30 8.65
CA ASN A 609 4.15 -21.46 8.68
C ASN A 609 3.48 -21.25 7.30
N THR A 610 4.25 -21.27 6.21
CA THR A 610 3.75 -21.11 4.85
C THR A 610 2.98 -22.34 4.38
N VAL A 611 1.92 -22.10 3.60
CA VAL A 611 1.17 -23.13 2.87
C VAL A 611 1.61 -23.10 1.42
N ASP A 612 2.03 -24.27 0.90
CA ASP A 612 2.46 -24.43 -0.50
C ASP A 612 1.22 -24.53 -1.40
N PRO A 613 0.98 -23.56 -2.29
CA PRO A 613 -0.16 -23.60 -3.19
C PRO A 613 -0.14 -24.80 -4.14
N GLN A 614 1.04 -25.34 -4.50
CA GLN A 614 1.16 -26.46 -5.41
C GLN A 614 0.45 -27.71 -4.87
N GLN A 615 0.62 -28.02 -3.58
CA GLN A 615 -0.03 -29.18 -2.95
C GLN A 615 -1.57 -29.03 -2.96
N LEU A 616 -2.06 -27.80 -2.81
CA LEU A 616 -3.51 -27.54 -2.84
C LEU A 616 -4.07 -27.67 -4.26
N ILE A 617 -3.35 -27.15 -5.25
CA ILE A 617 -3.73 -27.25 -6.67
C ILE A 617 -3.78 -28.72 -7.09
N ASP A 618 -2.77 -29.50 -6.73
CA ASP A 618 -2.69 -30.92 -7.06
C ASP A 618 -3.81 -31.74 -6.40
N ARG A 619 -4.23 -31.37 -5.19
CA ARG A 619 -5.28 -32.08 -4.44
C ARG A 619 -6.70 -31.63 -4.80
N TYR A 620 -6.93 -30.32 -4.96
CA TYR A 620 -8.27 -29.75 -5.05
C TYR A 620 -8.54 -29.00 -6.34
N GLY A 621 -7.50 -28.70 -7.15
CA GLY A 621 -7.58 -27.87 -8.35
C GLY A 621 -7.37 -26.38 -8.09
N ALA A 622 -6.97 -25.67 -9.15
CA ALA A 622 -6.72 -24.23 -9.13
C ALA A 622 -7.98 -23.42 -8.78
N ASP A 623 -9.12 -23.74 -9.39
CA ASP A 623 -10.38 -23.03 -9.14
C ASP A 623 -10.82 -23.12 -7.68
N THR A 624 -10.54 -24.23 -6.99
CA THR A 624 -10.83 -24.36 -5.56
C THR A 624 -9.98 -23.39 -4.72
N VAL A 625 -8.70 -23.27 -5.05
CA VAL A 625 -7.77 -22.36 -4.36
C VAL A 625 -8.18 -20.90 -4.60
N ARG A 626 -8.50 -20.54 -5.84
CA ARG A 626 -9.01 -19.22 -6.23
C ARG A 626 -10.30 -18.87 -5.49
N LEU A 627 -11.28 -19.78 -5.51
CA LEU A 627 -12.56 -19.59 -4.83
C LEU A 627 -12.39 -19.36 -3.34
N PHE A 628 -11.56 -20.16 -2.68
CA PHE A 628 -11.29 -20.01 -1.25
C PHE A 628 -10.71 -18.64 -0.91
N THR A 629 -9.70 -18.20 -1.66
CA THR A 629 -9.05 -16.90 -1.39
C THR A 629 -9.97 -15.70 -1.58
N MET A 630 -10.97 -15.82 -2.48
CA MET A 630 -11.97 -14.76 -2.72
C MET A 630 -13.16 -14.83 -1.75
N PHE A 631 -13.48 -16.01 -1.25
CA PHE A 631 -14.63 -16.20 -0.35
C PHE A 631 -14.31 -15.93 1.11
N ALA A 632 -13.09 -16.23 1.57
CA ALA A 632 -12.73 -16.24 2.98
C ALA A 632 -12.73 -14.85 3.63
N ALA A 633 -12.41 -13.79 2.89
CA ALA A 633 -12.41 -12.40 3.38
C ALA A 633 -12.50 -11.40 2.22
N PRO A 634 -13.04 -10.18 2.46
CA PRO A 634 -12.91 -9.07 1.52
C PRO A 634 -11.43 -8.78 1.21
N PRO A 635 -11.08 -8.25 0.01
CA PRO A 635 -9.69 -8.01 -0.39
C PRO A 635 -8.85 -7.22 0.61
N GLU A 636 -9.39 -6.17 1.20
CA GLU A 636 -8.68 -5.27 2.12
C GLU A 636 -8.47 -5.86 3.53
N GLN A 637 -9.24 -6.89 3.89
CA GLN A 637 -9.14 -7.53 5.21
C GLN A 637 -8.15 -8.69 5.19
N SER A 638 -7.53 -8.96 6.35
CA SER A 638 -6.70 -10.15 6.52
C SER A 638 -7.52 -11.43 6.39
N LEU A 639 -6.92 -12.43 5.75
CA LEU A 639 -7.50 -13.75 5.55
C LEU A 639 -6.83 -14.73 6.53
N GLU A 640 -7.62 -15.33 7.42
CA GLU A 640 -7.15 -16.43 8.26
C GLU A 640 -7.22 -17.74 7.49
N TRP A 641 -6.08 -18.43 7.38
CA TRP A 641 -6.01 -19.71 6.68
C TRP A 641 -6.77 -20.81 7.42
N ASN A 642 -7.59 -21.54 6.65
CA ASN A 642 -8.42 -22.62 7.19
C ASN A 642 -8.58 -23.75 6.16
N ASP A 643 -8.04 -24.94 6.46
CA ASP A 643 -8.09 -26.11 5.56
C ASP A 643 -9.53 -26.59 5.31
N SER A 644 -10.41 -26.49 6.30
CA SER A 644 -11.83 -26.90 6.14
C SER A 644 -12.59 -25.96 5.19
N GLY A 645 -12.15 -24.69 5.09
CA GLY A 645 -12.67 -23.73 4.13
C GLY A 645 -12.33 -24.09 2.68
N VAL A 646 -11.09 -24.58 2.45
CA VAL A 646 -10.68 -25.09 1.12
C VAL A 646 -11.54 -26.27 0.70
N GLU A 647 -11.78 -27.22 1.61
CA GLU A 647 -12.69 -28.35 1.35
C GLU A 647 -14.14 -27.89 1.09
N GLY A 648 -14.59 -26.84 1.78
CA GLY A 648 -15.88 -26.20 1.54
C GLY A 648 -15.98 -25.65 0.12
N ALA A 649 -14.95 -24.94 -0.35
CA ALA A 649 -14.88 -24.42 -1.71
C ALA A 649 -14.92 -25.55 -2.75
N HIS A 650 -14.17 -26.62 -2.53
CA HIS A 650 -14.19 -27.79 -3.41
C HIS A 650 -15.57 -28.46 -3.48
N ARG A 651 -16.26 -28.64 -2.33
CA ARG A 651 -17.61 -29.16 -2.30
C ARG A 651 -18.61 -28.31 -3.07
N PHE A 652 -18.46 -26.97 -3.02
CA PHE A 652 -19.29 -26.05 -3.77
C PHE A 652 -19.13 -26.25 -5.30
N LEU A 653 -17.90 -26.33 -5.80
CA LEU A 653 -17.64 -26.56 -7.23
C LEU A 653 -18.20 -27.91 -7.69
N ARG A 654 -18.02 -28.96 -6.89
CA ARG A 654 -18.64 -30.26 -7.18
C ARG A 654 -20.18 -30.23 -7.19
N LYS A 655 -20.80 -29.42 -6.32
CA LYS A 655 -22.26 -29.22 -6.33
C LYS A 655 -22.69 -28.53 -7.63
N LEU A 656 -22.04 -27.47 -8.03
CA LEU A 656 -22.32 -26.76 -9.28
C LEU A 656 -22.21 -27.71 -10.48
N TRP A 657 -21.13 -28.48 -10.55
CA TRP A 657 -20.91 -29.46 -11.62
C TRP A 657 -22.06 -30.47 -11.70
N LYS A 658 -22.47 -31.05 -10.58
CA LYS A 658 -23.57 -32.00 -10.51
C LYS A 658 -24.92 -31.39 -10.90
N MET A 659 -25.15 -30.13 -10.55
CA MET A 659 -26.40 -29.45 -10.91
C MET A 659 -26.52 -29.27 -12.43
N VAL A 660 -25.44 -28.85 -13.09
CA VAL A 660 -25.39 -28.72 -14.56
C VAL A 660 -25.54 -30.10 -15.21
N HIS A 661 -24.83 -31.11 -14.71
CA HIS A 661 -24.97 -32.49 -15.24
C HIS A 661 -26.40 -33.00 -15.18
N ALA A 662 -27.05 -32.86 -14.03
CA ALA A 662 -28.44 -33.30 -13.85
C ALA A 662 -29.43 -32.50 -14.71
N HIS A 663 -29.16 -31.23 -14.98
CA HIS A 663 -29.95 -30.42 -15.92
C HIS A 663 -29.82 -30.94 -17.35
N LEU A 664 -28.60 -31.27 -17.78
CA LEU A 664 -28.38 -31.80 -19.13
C LEU A 664 -29.02 -33.19 -19.35
N GLU A 665 -29.05 -34.04 -18.30
CA GLU A 665 -29.73 -35.34 -18.35
C GLU A 665 -31.23 -35.20 -18.39
N ALA A 666 -31.81 -34.12 -17.85
CA ALA A 666 -33.26 -33.89 -17.89
C ALA A 666 -33.80 -33.55 -19.29
N GLY A 667 -32.90 -33.16 -20.21
CA GLY A 667 -33.22 -32.89 -21.59
C GLY A 667 -32.87 -31.50 -22.10
N THR A 668 -33.24 -31.22 -23.34
CA THR A 668 -33.01 -29.92 -23.96
C THR A 668 -34.14 -28.96 -23.58
N PRO A 669 -33.88 -27.80 -22.95
CA PRO A 669 -34.93 -26.84 -22.66
C PRO A 669 -35.52 -26.26 -23.96
N GLY A 670 -36.82 -25.98 -23.95
CA GLY A 670 -37.45 -25.17 -24.97
C GLY A 670 -37.18 -23.68 -24.81
N GLU A 671 -37.84 -22.88 -25.63
CA GLU A 671 -37.82 -21.43 -25.49
C GLU A 671 -38.56 -21.01 -24.20
N LEU A 672 -38.03 -20.06 -23.47
CA LEU A 672 -38.62 -19.54 -22.24
C LEU A 672 -39.85 -18.67 -22.56
N ASP A 673 -41.04 -19.13 -22.16
CA ASP A 673 -42.24 -18.31 -22.20
C ASP A 673 -42.47 -17.63 -20.83
N SER A 674 -41.98 -16.38 -20.75
CA SER A 674 -42.01 -15.58 -19.50
C SER A 674 -43.42 -15.21 -19.03
N GLU A 675 -44.44 -15.24 -19.92
CA GLU A 675 -45.80 -14.88 -19.57
C GLU A 675 -46.55 -16.04 -18.92
N SER A 676 -46.21 -17.29 -19.24
CA SER A 676 -46.84 -18.49 -18.76
C SER A 676 -46.16 -19.14 -17.55
N LEU A 677 -45.16 -18.49 -16.94
CA LEU A 677 -44.49 -19.00 -15.74
C LEU A 677 -45.45 -19.15 -14.56
N ASP A 678 -45.32 -20.22 -13.79
CA ASP A 678 -45.95 -20.33 -12.48
C ASP A 678 -45.22 -19.46 -11.43
N GLN A 679 -45.76 -19.38 -10.22
CA GLN A 679 -45.20 -18.52 -9.19
C GLN A 679 -43.79 -18.96 -8.77
N THR A 680 -43.54 -20.26 -8.65
CA THR A 680 -42.21 -20.80 -8.26
C THR A 680 -41.16 -20.47 -9.33
N GLN A 681 -41.52 -20.62 -10.59
CA GLN A 681 -40.66 -20.30 -11.74
C GLN A 681 -40.37 -18.79 -11.81
N ARG A 682 -41.41 -17.93 -11.58
CA ARG A 682 -41.22 -16.47 -11.49
C ARG A 682 -40.31 -16.09 -10.33
N ASP A 683 -40.46 -16.68 -9.16
CA ASP A 683 -39.64 -16.38 -7.98
C ASP A 683 -38.19 -16.81 -8.18
N LEU A 684 -37.94 -17.98 -8.77
CA LEU A 684 -36.60 -18.45 -9.11
C LEU A 684 -35.93 -17.52 -10.16
N ARG A 685 -36.69 -17.15 -11.19
CA ARG A 685 -36.20 -16.23 -12.22
C ARG A 685 -35.88 -14.85 -11.63
N ARG A 686 -36.75 -14.31 -10.76
CA ARG A 686 -36.47 -13.08 -10.02
C ARG A 686 -35.21 -13.19 -9.20
N LYS A 687 -35.01 -14.26 -8.40
CA LYS A 687 -33.79 -14.50 -7.60
C LYS A 687 -32.55 -14.53 -8.48
N THR A 688 -32.62 -15.08 -9.68
CA THR A 688 -31.53 -15.12 -10.66
C THR A 688 -31.14 -13.71 -11.05
N HIS A 689 -32.08 -12.84 -11.41
CA HIS A 689 -31.82 -11.47 -11.83
C HIS A 689 -31.44 -10.54 -10.66
N GLU A 690 -31.99 -10.74 -9.46
CA GLU A 690 -31.51 -10.09 -8.22
C GLU A 690 -30.04 -10.45 -7.92
N THR A 691 -29.65 -11.70 -8.23
CA THR A 691 -28.25 -12.13 -8.09
C THR A 691 -27.32 -11.41 -9.06
N ILE A 692 -27.74 -11.19 -10.33
CA ILE A 692 -26.96 -10.38 -11.29
C ILE A 692 -26.74 -8.97 -10.73
N VAL A 693 -27.80 -8.29 -10.24
CA VAL A 693 -27.70 -6.95 -9.68
C VAL A 693 -26.71 -6.91 -8.51
N LYS A 694 -26.84 -7.87 -7.58
CA LYS A 694 -25.99 -7.95 -6.39
C LYS A 694 -24.52 -8.21 -6.75
N VAL A 695 -24.26 -9.18 -7.62
CA VAL A 695 -22.89 -9.54 -8.02
C VAL A 695 -22.25 -8.41 -8.81
N SER A 696 -23.00 -7.73 -9.68
CA SER A 696 -22.50 -6.59 -10.45
C SER A 696 -22.06 -5.43 -9.55
N ASP A 697 -22.83 -5.10 -8.49
CA ASP A 697 -22.45 -4.10 -7.50
C ASP A 697 -21.21 -4.52 -6.69
N ASP A 698 -21.17 -5.80 -6.28
CA ASP A 698 -20.05 -6.34 -5.50
C ASP A 698 -18.74 -6.38 -6.30
N PHE A 699 -18.76 -6.66 -7.61
CA PHE A 699 -17.56 -6.66 -8.46
C PHE A 699 -17.15 -5.26 -8.89
N GLY A 700 -18.10 -4.44 -9.34
CA GLY A 700 -17.83 -3.16 -9.97
C GLY A 700 -17.49 -2.05 -8.99
N ARG A 701 -18.37 -1.85 -7.99
CA ARG A 701 -18.27 -0.72 -7.06
C ARG A 701 -17.61 -1.08 -5.73
N ARG A 702 -18.03 -2.22 -5.14
CA ARG A 702 -17.63 -2.58 -3.76
C ARG A 702 -16.36 -3.40 -3.68
N GLN A 703 -16.01 -4.12 -4.74
CA GLN A 703 -14.91 -5.09 -4.78
C GLN A 703 -14.96 -6.11 -3.60
N THR A 704 -16.17 -6.58 -3.25
CA THR A 704 -16.43 -7.54 -2.15
C THR A 704 -16.82 -8.91 -2.73
N PHE A 705 -15.84 -9.66 -3.22
CA PHE A 705 -16.05 -10.93 -3.93
C PHE A 705 -16.69 -12.01 -3.07
N ASN A 706 -16.42 -12.00 -1.76
CA ASN A 706 -17.03 -12.94 -0.80
C ASN A 706 -18.56 -12.81 -0.73
N THR A 707 -19.10 -11.59 -0.79
CA THR A 707 -20.57 -11.38 -0.79
C THR A 707 -21.20 -11.74 -2.13
N ALA A 708 -20.49 -11.54 -3.24
CA ALA A 708 -20.90 -12.01 -4.56
C ALA A 708 -21.00 -13.54 -4.61
N ILE A 709 -19.99 -14.25 -4.11
CA ILE A 709 -19.99 -15.71 -4.01
C ILE A 709 -21.16 -16.19 -3.13
N ALA A 710 -21.40 -15.53 -1.99
CA ALA A 710 -22.52 -15.86 -1.12
C ALA A 710 -23.88 -15.72 -1.83
N ALA A 711 -24.08 -14.67 -2.61
CA ALA A 711 -25.29 -14.46 -3.39
C ALA A 711 -25.53 -15.59 -4.43
N VAL A 712 -24.44 -16.03 -5.08
CA VAL A 712 -24.51 -17.18 -6.00
C VAL A 712 -24.80 -18.48 -5.25
N MET A 713 -24.23 -18.69 -4.05
CA MET A 713 -24.55 -19.85 -3.21
C MET A 713 -26.02 -19.90 -2.83
N GLU A 714 -26.61 -18.72 -2.51
CA GLU A 714 -28.06 -18.61 -2.22
C GLU A 714 -28.91 -18.97 -3.45
N LEU A 715 -28.55 -18.45 -4.64
CA LEU A 715 -29.24 -18.81 -5.89
C LEU A 715 -29.19 -20.30 -6.16
N LEU A 716 -28.03 -20.95 -6.02
CA LEU A 716 -27.92 -22.41 -6.22
C LEU A 716 -28.67 -23.23 -5.15
N ASN A 717 -28.83 -22.72 -3.93
CA ASN A 717 -29.66 -23.35 -2.92
C ASN A 717 -31.14 -23.22 -3.25
N GLU A 718 -31.58 -22.08 -3.75
CA GLU A 718 -32.95 -21.87 -4.23
C GLU A 718 -33.25 -22.78 -5.43
N LEU A 719 -32.34 -22.78 -6.42
CA LEU A 719 -32.47 -23.66 -7.58
C LEU A 719 -32.58 -25.14 -7.18
N ALA A 720 -31.78 -25.61 -6.22
CA ALA A 720 -31.83 -26.99 -5.74
C ALA A 720 -33.17 -27.36 -5.06
N ARG A 721 -33.91 -26.37 -4.51
CA ARG A 721 -35.20 -26.57 -3.86
C ARG A 721 -36.36 -26.47 -4.82
N SER A 722 -36.29 -25.59 -5.82
CA SER A 722 -37.43 -25.18 -6.64
C SER A 722 -37.29 -25.53 -8.13
N ALA A 723 -36.26 -26.29 -8.55
CA ALA A 723 -36.08 -26.68 -9.94
C ALA A 723 -37.23 -27.62 -10.38
N ASP A 724 -37.96 -27.22 -11.43
CA ASP A 724 -38.95 -28.03 -12.12
C ASP A 724 -38.37 -28.52 -13.44
N ARG A 725 -38.07 -29.81 -13.51
CA ARG A 725 -37.57 -30.49 -14.70
C ARG A 725 -38.64 -31.24 -15.47
N SER A 726 -39.90 -31.13 -15.06
CA SER A 726 -41.03 -31.80 -15.67
C SER A 726 -41.72 -30.95 -16.73
N SER A 727 -41.54 -29.60 -16.66
CA SER A 727 -42.15 -28.68 -17.62
C SER A 727 -41.08 -27.99 -18.52
N VAL A 728 -41.52 -27.57 -19.71
CA VAL A 728 -40.66 -26.85 -20.67
C VAL A 728 -40.13 -25.54 -20.05
N ASN A 729 -41.02 -24.76 -19.42
CA ASN A 729 -40.66 -23.52 -18.74
C ASN A 729 -39.74 -23.74 -17.53
N GLY A 730 -39.98 -24.80 -16.73
CA GLY A 730 -39.13 -25.14 -15.61
C GLY A 730 -37.69 -25.45 -16.01
N LEU A 731 -37.50 -26.25 -17.09
CA LEU A 731 -36.20 -26.50 -17.68
C LEU A 731 -35.57 -25.24 -18.26
N ALA A 732 -36.34 -24.34 -18.88
CA ALA A 732 -35.84 -23.09 -19.43
C ALA A 732 -35.36 -22.12 -18.34
N VAL A 733 -36.11 -21.95 -17.24
CA VAL A 733 -35.72 -21.15 -16.08
C VAL A 733 -34.48 -21.72 -15.37
N GLU A 734 -34.40 -23.06 -15.20
CA GLU A 734 -33.19 -23.71 -14.66
C GLU A 734 -31.99 -23.46 -15.54
N ARG A 735 -32.16 -23.53 -16.87
CA ARG A 735 -31.11 -23.24 -17.84
C ARG A 735 -30.62 -21.79 -17.73
N GLU A 736 -31.53 -20.81 -17.68
CA GLU A 736 -31.19 -19.40 -17.50
C GLU A 736 -30.39 -19.19 -16.21
N ALA A 737 -30.83 -19.76 -15.08
CA ALA A 737 -30.19 -19.65 -13.79
C ALA A 737 -28.77 -20.27 -13.78
N LEU A 738 -28.57 -21.43 -14.39
CA LEU A 738 -27.29 -22.11 -14.49
C LEU A 738 -26.32 -21.35 -15.42
N THR A 739 -26.81 -20.87 -16.58
CA THR A 739 -26.04 -20.08 -17.51
C THR A 739 -25.52 -18.80 -16.86
N ILE A 740 -26.39 -18.05 -16.18
CA ILE A 740 -26.03 -16.83 -15.44
C ILE A 740 -25.06 -17.15 -14.30
N THR A 741 -25.28 -18.25 -13.56
CA THR A 741 -24.35 -18.68 -12.51
C THR A 741 -22.94 -18.92 -13.03
N VAL A 742 -22.82 -19.64 -14.14
CA VAL A 742 -21.52 -19.89 -14.82
C VAL A 742 -20.86 -18.57 -15.27
N GLN A 743 -21.65 -17.68 -15.83
CA GLN A 743 -21.17 -16.41 -16.36
C GLN A 743 -20.66 -15.48 -15.25
N VAL A 744 -21.39 -15.33 -14.14
CA VAL A 744 -20.99 -14.45 -13.03
C VAL A 744 -19.87 -15.03 -12.17
N LEU A 745 -19.67 -16.36 -12.17
CA LEU A 745 -18.54 -17.02 -11.49
C LEU A 745 -17.27 -17.08 -12.35
N ALA A 746 -17.36 -16.88 -13.66
CA ALA A 746 -16.25 -17.02 -14.59
C ALA A 746 -14.99 -16.22 -14.20
N PRO A 747 -15.06 -14.98 -13.68
CA PRO A 747 -13.88 -14.27 -13.20
C PRO A 747 -13.16 -14.98 -12.04
N ILE A 748 -13.88 -15.65 -11.16
CA ILE A 748 -13.35 -16.28 -9.94
C ILE A 748 -12.82 -17.69 -10.24
N VAL A 749 -13.63 -18.53 -10.92
CA VAL A 749 -13.37 -19.96 -11.18
C VAL A 749 -13.42 -20.25 -12.68
N PRO A 750 -12.45 -19.72 -13.45
CA PRO A 750 -12.55 -19.66 -14.91
C PRO A 750 -12.51 -21.01 -15.60
N HIS A 751 -11.82 -22.01 -15.04
CA HIS A 751 -11.66 -23.31 -15.69
C HIS A 751 -12.95 -24.12 -15.68
N ILE A 752 -13.57 -24.26 -14.49
CA ILE A 752 -14.85 -24.98 -14.38
C ILE A 752 -15.95 -24.24 -15.17
N CYS A 753 -15.96 -22.91 -15.13
CA CYS A 753 -16.95 -22.13 -15.88
C CYS A 753 -16.76 -22.27 -17.39
N HIS A 754 -15.51 -22.30 -17.90
CA HIS A 754 -15.23 -22.60 -19.32
C HIS A 754 -15.83 -23.96 -19.75
N ALA A 755 -15.58 -25.01 -18.96
CA ALA A 755 -16.10 -26.34 -19.26
C ALA A 755 -17.63 -26.42 -19.17
N LEU A 756 -18.24 -25.77 -18.18
CA LEU A 756 -19.69 -25.74 -17.99
C LEU A 756 -20.40 -24.91 -19.07
N TRP A 757 -19.77 -23.81 -19.53
CA TRP A 757 -20.27 -23.00 -20.64
C TRP A 757 -20.40 -23.79 -21.92
N GLN A 758 -19.36 -24.53 -22.27
CA GLN A 758 -19.41 -25.46 -23.42
C GLN A 758 -20.42 -26.57 -23.24
N ALA A 759 -20.50 -27.18 -22.03
CA ALA A 759 -21.47 -28.25 -21.74
C ALA A 759 -22.90 -27.75 -21.84
N LEU A 760 -23.16 -26.51 -21.49
CA LEU A 760 -24.43 -25.82 -21.67
C LEU A 760 -24.74 -25.49 -23.16
N GLY A 761 -23.91 -25.87 -24.12
CA GLY A 761 -24.14 -25.75 -25.57
C GLY A 761 -23.75 -24.41 -26.17
N HIS A 762 -23.01 -23.54 -25.44
CA HIS A 762 -22.46 -22.31 -25.98
C HIS A 762 -21.21 -22.61 -26.79
N THR A 763 -21.07 -21.98 -27.96
CA THR A 763 -19.91 -22.15 -28.87
C THR A 763 -18.96 -20.96 -28.88
N ASP A 764 -19.42 -19.83 -28.36
CA ASP A 764 -18.64 -18.60 -28.14
C ASP A 764 -17.73 -18.71 -26.93
N SER A 765 -16.68 -17.88 -26.90
CA SER A 765 -15.75 -17.80 -25.77
C SER A 765 -16.43 -17.12 -24.57
N LEU A 766 -16.47 -17.80 -23.43
CA LEU A 766 -16.97 -17.21 -22.17
C LEU A 766 -16.16 -15.95 -21.76
N LEU A 767 -14.89 -15.87 -22.12
CA LEU A 767 -14.04 -14.71 -21.86
C LEU A 767 -14.48 -13.45 -22.59
N ASP A 768 -15.11 -13.61 -23.76
CA ASP A 768 -15.55 -12.50 -24.63
C ASP A 768 -17.07 -12.29 -24.54
N THR A 769 -17.76 -13.13 -23.79
CA THR A 769 -19.18 -12.99 -23.54
C THR A 769 -19.45 -11.78 -22.64
N PRO A 770 -20.35 -10.85 -23.05
CA PRO A 770 -20.68 -9.69 -22.23
C PRO A 770 -21.18 -10.07 -20.84
N TRP A 771 -20.87 -9.23 -19.85
CA TRP A 771 -21.44 -9.39 -18.50
C TRP A 771 -22.97 -9.39 -18.53
N PRO A 772 -23.65 -10.29 -17.80
CA PRO A 772 -25.10 -10.40 -17.89
C PRO A 772 -25.82 -9.15 -17.37
N VAL A 773 -26.85 -8.75 -18.10
CA VAL A 773 -27.71 -7.63 -17.74
C VAL A 773 -29.00 -8.15 -17.11
N PRO A 774 -29.44 -7.60 -15.98
CA PRO A 774 -30.67 -8.06 -15.33
C PRO A 774 -31.91 -7.69 -16.16
N ASP A 775 -32.84 -8.65 -16.33
CA ASP A 775 -34.15 -8.39 -16.91
C ASP A 775 -35.02 -7.63 -15.89
N GLN A 776 -35.46 -6.44 -16.27
CA GLN A 776 -36.27 -5.57 -15.40
C GLN A 776 -37.67 -6.14 -15.13
N VAL A 777 -38.21 -6.90 -16.11
CA VAL A 777 -39.54 -7.57 -15.93
C VAL A 777 -39.42 -8.68 -14.88
N ALA A 778 -38.33 -9.46 -14.92
CA ALA A 778 -38.07 -10.50 -13.94
C ALA A 778 -37.89 -9.97 -12.51
N LEU A 779 -37.34 -8.75 -12.37
CA LEU A 779 -37.14 -8.09 -11.08
C LEU A 779 -38.44 -7.55 -10.45
N THR A 780 -39.53 -7.47 -11.22
CA THR A 780 -40.80 -6.97 -10.72
C THR A 780 -41.37 -7.94 -9.70
N LYS A 781 -41.59 -7.46 -8.48
CA LYS A 781 -42.24 -8.27 -7.44
C LYS A 781 -43.70 -8.35 -7.70
N SER A 782 -44.23 -9.56 -7.90
CA SER A 782 -45.68 -9.82 -7.97
C SER A 782 -46.31 -9.92 -6.59
N THR A 783 -45.53 -10.28 -5.58
CA THR A 783 -45.96 -10.41 -4.19
C THR A 783 -45.09 -9.62 -3.24
N LEU A 784 -45.68 -9.15 -2.17
CA LEU A 784 -45.07 -8.43 -1.07
C LEU A 784 -45.26 -9.18 0.23
N GLN A 785 -44.19 -9.49 0.93
CA GLN A 785 -44.29 -10.12 2.24
C GLN A 785 -44.65 -9.09 3.31
N MET A 786 -45.77 -9.28 3.98
CA MET A 786 -46.24 -8.41 5.05
C MET A 786 -46.22 -9.13 6.39
N VAL A 787 -45.72 -8.45 7.40
CA VAL A 787 -45.74 -8.93 8.79
C VAL A 787 -47.11 -8.81 9.37
N VAL A 788 -47.66 -9.91 9.96
CA VAL A 788 -48.92 -9.87 10.68
C VAL A 788 -48.69 -9.92 12.18
N GLN A 789 -49.20 -8.92 12.85
CA GLN A 789 -49.16 -8.79 14.30
C GLN A 789 -50.60 -9.00 14.89
N VAL A 790 -50.65 -9.62 16.06
CA VAL A 790 -51.85 -9.64 16.89
C VAL A 790 -51.51 -8.94 18.20
N ASN A 791 -52.20 -7.84 18.49
CA ASN A 791 -51.95 -6.97 19.65
C ASN A 791 -50.49 -6.52 19.75
N GLY A 792 -49.90 -6.09 18.61
CA GLY A 792 -48.53 -5.60 18.50
C GLY A 792 -47.44 -6.69 18.56
N LYS A 793 -47.77 -7.97 18.66
CA LYS A 793 -46.82 -9.08 18.67
C LYS A 793 -46.85 -9.81 17.33
N LEU A 794 -45.67 -10.04 16.72
CA LEU A 794 -45.48 -10.81 15.50
C LEU A 794 -46.10 -12.22 15.67
N ARG A 795 -46.99 -12.61 14.74
CA ARG A 795 -47.68 -13.92 14.75
C ARG A 795 -47.59 -14.67 13.43
N ALA A 796 -47.51 -13.94 12.32
CA ALA A 796 -47.44 -14.53 10.99
C ALA A 796 -46.69 -13.60 10.02
N GLN A 797 -46.36 -14.14 8.85
CA GLN A 797 -46.01 -13.41 7.65
C GLN A 797 -46.91 -13.88 6.54
N ILE A 798 -47.43 -12.99 5.74
CA ILE A 798 -48.30 -13.31 4.59
C ILE A 798 -47.66 -12.72 3.32
N ASP A 799 -47.80 -13.47 2.22
CA ASP A 799 -47.45 -12.96 0.90
C ASP A 799 -48.75 -12.47 0.23
N VAL A 800 -48.77 -11.18 -0.12
CA VAL A 800 -49.91 -10.54 -0.79
C VAL A 800 -49.47 -9.96 -2.12
N ALA A 801 -50.36 -9.90 -3.10
CA ALA A 801 -50.02 -9.24 -4.37
C ALA A 801 -49.63 -7.77 -4.13
N VAL A 802 -48.67 -7.24 -4.91
CA VAL A 802 -48.20 -5.83 -4.75
C VAL A 802 -49.33 -4.85 -4.97
N ASP A 803 -50.26 -5.16 -5.86
CA ASP A 803 -51.47 -4.42 -6.20
C ASP A 803 -52.73 -4.86 -5.40
N ALA A 804 -52.54 -5.75 -4.38
CA ALA A 804 -53.62 -6.17 -3.53
C ALA A 804 -54.31 -4.98 -2.84
N ASP A 805 -55.61 -4.90 -2.94
CA ASP A 805 -56.38 -3.92 -2.20
C ASP A 805 -56.31 -4.20 -0.69
N ARG A 806 -56.70 -3.21 0.08
CA ARG A 806 -56.67 -3.31 1.54
C ARG A 806 -57.50 -4.49 2.07
N GLN A 807 -58.67 -4.75 1.45
CA GLN A 807 -59.56 -5.82 1.89
C GLN A 807 -58.89 -7.19 1.67
N SER A 808 -58.32 -7.44 0.52
CA SER A 808 -57.60 -8.68 0.21
C SER A 808 -56.45 -8.94 1.18
N ILE A 809 -55.71 -7.87 1.58
CA ILE A 809 -54.65 -7.96 2.56
C ILE A 809 -55.20 -8.33 3.95
N GLU A 810 -56.31 -7.69 4.37
CA GLU A 810 -56.98 -7.99 5.64
C GLU A 810 -57.48 -9.41 5.68
N ASP A 811 -58.13 -9.87 4.61
CA ASP A 811 -58.71 -11.24 4.49
C ASP A 811 -57.57 -12.29 4.54
N SER A 812 -56.47 -12.06 3.82
CA SER A 812 -55.31 -12.96 3.84
C SER A 812 -54.69 -13.05 5.24
N ALA A 813 -54.57 -11.92 5.93
CA ALA A 813 -54.00 -11.86 7.27
C ALA A 813 -54.91 -12.60 8.28
N LEU A 814 -56.22 -12.41 8.18
CA LEU A 814 -57.20 -13.06 9.05
C LEU A 814 -57.33 -14.56 8.80
N ALA A 815 -57.14 -15.00 7.56
CA ALA A 815 -57.23 -16.41 7.19
C ALA A 815 -56.00 -17.24 7.60
N HIS A 816 -54.87 -16.58 7.94
CA HIS A 816 -53.62 -17.27 8.26
C HIS A 816 -53.75 -18.13 9.54
N GLU A 817 -53.36 -19.40 9.49
CA GLU A 817 -53.52 -20.38 10.57
C GLU A 817 -53.03 -19.90 11.95
N ASN A 818 -51.84 -19.31 12.00
CA ASN A 818 -51.29 -18.78 13.24
C ASN A 818 -52.10 -17.58 13.76
N VAL A 819 -52.62 -16.73 12.89
CA VAL A 819 -53.48 -15.61 13.30
C VAL A 819 -54.79 -16.14 13.89
N LEU A 820 -55.42 -17.08 13.23
CA LEU A 820 -56.63 -17.76 13.72
C LEU A 820 -56.42 -18.36 15.10
N ARG A 821 -55.25 -18.98 15.34
CA ARG A 821 -54.91 -19.58 16.64
C ARG A 821 -54.80 -18.52 17.75
N PHE A 822 -54.28 -17.34 17.44
CA PHE A 822 -54.09 -16.28 18.44
C PHE A 822 -55.30 -15.36 18.59
N THR A 823 -56.28 -15.46 17.70
CA THR A 823 -57.53 -14.71 17.76
C THR A 823 -58.70 -15.62 18.17
N ALA A 824 -58.49 -16.95 18.37
CA ALA A 824 -59.52 -17.91 18.79
C ALA A 824 -60.16 -17.49 20.11
N GLY A 825 -61.47 -17.30 20.11
CA GLY A 825 -62.24 -16.88 21.27
C GLY A 825 -62.13 -15.39 21.62
N GLN A 826 -61.53 -14.61 20.78
CA GLN A 826 -61.44 -13.14 20.95
C GLN A 826 -62.29 -12.40 19.90
N THR A 827 -62.73 -11.20 20.25
CA THR A 827 -63.42 -10.31 19.31
C THR A 827 -62.44 -9.42 18.61
N ILE A 828 -62.37 -9.48 17.27
CA ILE A 828 -61.53 -8.59 16.48
C ILE A 828 -62.17 -7.22 16.48
N ARG A 829 -61.46 -6.24 17.05
CA ARG A 829 -61.88 -4.84 17.16
C ARG A 829 -61.47 -3.99 15.97
N LYS A 830 -60.28 -4.23 15.43
CA LYS A 830 -59.74 -3.42 14.34
C LYS A 830 -58.61 -4.19 13.65
N VAL A 831 -58.57 -4.06 12.32
CA VAL A 831 -57.40 -4.46 11.51
C VAL A 831 -56.77 -3.19 10.96
N ILE A 832 -55.47 -3.02 11.19
CA ILE A 832 -54.73 -1.86 10.75
C ILE A 832 -53.71 -2.37 9.71
N VAL A 833 -53.93 -2.02 8.46
CA VAL A 833 -52.98 -2.29 7.36
C VAL A 833 -52.10 -1.06 7.15
N VAL A 834 -50.79 -1.26 7.29
CA VAL A 834 -49.78 -0.31 6.88
C VAL A 834 -49.24 -0.79 5.53
N PRO A 835 -49.59 -0.12 4.42
CA PRO A 835 -49.23 -0.58 3.10
C PRO A 835 -47.72 -0.88 2.96
N GLY A 836 -47.40 -2.03 2.43
CA GLY A 836 -46.01 -2.43 2.21
C GLY A 836 -45.19 -2.79 3.45
N LYS A 837 -45.80 -2.83 4.66
CA LYS A 837 -45.06 -3.06 5.91
C LYS A 837 -45.66 -4.13 6.80
N LEU A 838 -46.83 -3.88 7.31
CA LEU A 838 -47.43 -4.80 8.28
C LEU A 838 -48.96 -4.70 8.34
N VAL A 839 -49.58 -5.78 8.86
CA VAL A 839 -50.96 -5.80 9.31
C VAL A 839 -50.97 -6.02 10.81
N ASN A 840 -51.65 -5.15 11.58
CA ASN A 840 -51.80 -5.31 13.01
C ASN A 840 -53.30 -5.55 13.35
N ILE A 841 -53.60 -6.69 13.92
CA ILE A 841 -54.96 -7.11 14.33
C ILE A 841 -55.07 -6.82 15.82
N VAL A 842 -56.02 -6.01 16.17
CA VAL A 842 -56.39 -5.72 17.57
C VAL A 842 -57.54 -6.60 17.94
N ALA A 843 -57.36 -7.53 18.88
CA ALA A 843 -58.34 -8.49 19.39
C ALA A 843 -58.37 -8.52 20.91
N ASN A 844 -59.55 -8.70 21.50
CA ASN A 844 -59.75 -8.77 22.95
C ASN A 844 -60.93 -9.67 23.29
#